data_282aaa8bdedd6b1e0c9bbbd31ed356f9
#
_entry.id   282aaa8bdedd6b1e0c9bbbd31ed356f9
#
_cell.length_a   1.000
_cell.length_b   1.000
_cell.length_c   1.000
_cell.angle_alpha   90.00
_cell.angle_beta   90.00
_cell.angle_gamma   90.00
#
_symmetry.space_group_name_H-M   'P 1'
#
loop_
_entity.id
_entity.type
_entity.pdbx_description
1 polymer ?
#
loop_
_entity_poly.entity_id
_entity_poly.type
_entity_poly.pdbx_seq_one_letter_code
_entity_poly.pdbx_strand_id
1 'polypeptide(L)'
;MAAKKKGSARRKRSETTAVNAGKRQLMAVIWFAVAVFLLCVVFIEGQNIWAWLHDTIFGIFGITAFFYPFLMGFVAVMFALDRINGSITAKIIESGLLAVFIGAAVDIFSKHDDSLTFWQHLTSAYESGSAMKSGGFLGALIGQPLYSGFGTPGAHITIILLIFVFLMIITGTTLITLFRSISKPVKAISEQAESAYQARMEREESESGKKLKVIKGFDVDIPVDDIPVKRKKERASLGEMQRKLVNTYHDDENAMPASPEGAEDREQLNDALKATAEEAEKIDVKEETDKFVEEVKEGIDTATDNGYEFPPITLLKESEVSASSGIGSQAMAEHLVETLRSFGVETRIVNISRGPTVTRYELQPCAGVKISKITNLADDIALNLATAGVRIEAPIPNKAAVGIEVPNKTSDVVSIRGIFESPAFTAAKSKLTIALGRDIGGEAIVADISKMPHGLIAGATNSGKSVCINSIIMSILYKATPDEVKLLMIDPKVVELGVYNGIPHLLVPVVTDPRKASGALGWAVTEMENRYKMFADRGVRNIDGYNTFVENLKDPDIEKMPHIVIIIDELADLMMTAPNEVEDSINRIAAKARAAGMHLIVATQRPSVDVVTGVIKANIPTRIAFAVSSQIDSRTILDGAGAEKLLGRGDMLFSPVGSNKPNRIQGCFVSDQEIEAVVNFVKGDHTAEYDDNIMVEIERQAAVEKKQKTGLAEDGPEDDAMLSEAIKVVVENGMASTSLLQRKLKLGYARAARIMDEMEQRGVIGPYEGSKPRKVLISKEQLMEREAAGED
;
A
#
# COMPACT_ATOMS: atom_id res chain seq x y z
N MET A 1 -1.53 -55.23 4.25
CA MET A 1 -1.74 -54.81 5.66
C MET A 1 -1.40 -53.38 5.98
N ALA A 2 -0.70 -52.65 5.15
CA ALA A 2 -0.34 -51.22 5.42
C ALA A 2 -1.44 -50.19 5.23
N ALA A 3 -2.42 -50.41 4.34
CA ALA A 3 -3.51 -49.47 4.08
C ALA A 3 -4.56 -49.39 5.22
N LYS A 4 -4.73 -50.47 5.98
CA LYS A 4 -5.70 -50.53 7.10
C LYS A 4 -5.20 -49.79 8.35
N LYS A 5 -3.86 -49.57 8.54
CA LYS A 5 -3.29 -48.82 9.66
C LYS A 5 -3.38 -47.28 9.44
N LYS A 6 -3.34 -46.79 8.17
CA LYS A 6 -3.45 -45.33 7.90
C LYS A 6 -4.89 -44.83 8.08
N GLY A 7 -5.90 -45.60 7.82
CA GLY A 7 -7.30 -45.23 8.01
C GLY A 7 -7.70 -45.09 9.48
N SER A 8 -7.21 -45.96 10.35
CA SER A 8 -7.49 -45.93 11.80
C SER A 8 -6.79 -44.75 12.52
N ALA A 9 -5.58 -44.38 12.12
CA ALA A 9 -4.89 -43.22 12.66
C ALA A 9 -5.54 -41.89 12.25
N ARG A 10 -6.07 -41.80 11.03
CA ARG A 10 -6.76 -40.60 10.53
C ARG A 10 -8.13 -40.43 11.21
N ARG A 11 -8.83 -41.51 11.51
CA ARG A 11 -10.12 -41.47 12.21
C ARG A 11 -9.96 -41.12 13.69
N LYS A 12 -8.95 -41.65 14.38
CA LYS A 12 -8.62 -41.25 15.76
C LYS A 12 -8.18 -39.78 15.86
N ARG A 13 -7.49 -39.24 14.84
CA ARG A 13 -7.05 -37.85 14.82
C ARG A 13 -8.23 -36.88 14.57
N SER A 14 -9.24 -37.27 13.78
CA SER A 14 -10.46 -36.48 13.57
C SER A 14 -11.39 -36.51 14.80
N GLU A 15 -11.48 -37.64 15.49
CA GLU A 15 -12.28 -37.74 16.72
C GLU A 15 -11.66 -36.96 17.88
N THR A 16 -10.34 -36.96 18.03
CA THR A 16 -9.65 -36.13 19.03
C THR A 16 -9.76 -34.64 18.73
N THR A 17 -9.77 -34.24 17.45
CA THR A 17 -9.94 -32.83 17.06
C THR A 17 -11.37 -32.34 17.33
N ALA A 18 -12.37 -33.16 17.06
CA ALA A 18 -13.77 -32.82 17.33
C ALA A 18 -14.07 -32.72 18.84
N VAL A 19 -13.53 -33.63 19.65
CA VAL A 19 -13.68 -33.60 21.12
C VAL A 19 -12.98 -32.39 21.72
N ASN A 20 -11.84 -31.97 21.18
CA ASN A 20 -11.16 -30.77 21.62
C ASN A 20 -11.89 -29.48 21.22
N ALA A 21 -12.50 -29.43 20.04
CA ALA A 21 -13.34 -28.29 19.63
C ALA A 21 -14.55 -28.10 20.54
N GLY A 22 -15.23 -29.20 20.88
CA GLY A 22 -16.38 -29.14 21.82
C GLY A 22 -15.98 -28.67 23.22
N LYS A 23 -14.85 -29.12 23.76
CA LYS A 23 -14.35 -28.65 25.06
C LYS A 23 -14.01 -27.14 25.05
N ARG A 24 -13.47 -26.64 23.95
CA ARG A 24 -13.13 -25.22 23.83
C ARG A 24 -14.36 -24.33 23.74
N GLN A 25 -15.37 -24.72 22.98
CA GLN A 25 -16.66 -24.03 22.92
C GLN A 25 -17.33 -24.00 24.29
N LEU A 26 -17.29 -25.11 25.04
CA LEU A 26 -17.80 -25.15 26.41
C LEU A 26 -17.03 -24.16 27.31
N MET A 27 -15.71 -24.12 27.22
CA MET A 27 -14.89 -23.14 27.97
C MET A 27 -15.23 -21.69 27.61
N ALA A 28 -15.45 -21.40 26.31
CA ALA A 28 -15.87 -20.07 25.86
C ALA A 28 -17.20 -19.64 26.53
N VAL A 29 -18.18 -20.54 26.56
CA VAL A 29 -19.47 -20.29 27.20
C VAL A 29 -19.32 -20.07 28.71
N ILE A 30 -18.49 -20.88 29.39
CA ILE A 30 -18.23 -20.75 30.83
C ILE A 30 -17.57 -19.38 31.13
N TRP A 31 -16.51 -19.02 30.38
CA TRP A 31 -15.85 -17.74 30.59
C TRP A 31 -16.73 -16.56 30.26
N PHE A 32 -17.58 -16.66 29.25
CA PHE A 32 -18.57 -15.63 28.95
C PHE A 32 -19.61 -15.48 30.06
N ALA A 33 -20.12 -16.58 30.60
CA ALA A 33 -21.05 -16.56 31.71
C ALA A 33 -20.40 -15.92 32.98
N VAL A 34 -19.13 -16.26 33.24
CA VAL A 34 -18.35 -15.65 34.35
C VAL A 34 -18.18 -14.15 34.10
N ALA A 35 -17.85 -13.73 32.88
CA ALA A 35 -17.68 -12.32 32.54
C ALA A 35 -18.98 -11.52 32.76
N VAL A 36 -20.11 -12.05 32.28
CA VAL A 36 -21.43 -11.43 32.45
C VAL A 36 -21.82 -11.39 33.93
N PHE A 37 -21.57 -12.48 34.63
CA PHE A 37 -21.84 -12.53 36.08
C PHE A 37 -21.02 -11.49 36.86
N LEU A 38 -19.72 -11.41 36.60
CA LEU A 38 -18.84 -10.40 37.20
C LEU A 38 -19.27 -8.98 36.84
N LEU A 39 -19.66 -8.77 35.57
CA LEU A 39 -20.16 -7.48 35.13
C LEU A 39 -21.42 -7.08 35.89
N CYS A 40 -22.35 -8.01 36.05
CA CYS A 40 -23.54 -7.75 36.84
C CYS A 40 -23.20 -7.45 38.31
N VAL A 41 -22.30 -8.21 38.96
CA VAL A 41 -21.91 -7.99 40.35
C VAL A 41 -21.20 -6.65 40.53
N VAL A 42 -20.36 -6.24 39.57
CA VAL A 42 -19.60 -4.97 39.64
C VAL A 42 -20.50 -3.75 39.42
N PHE A 43 -21.50 -3.84 38.52
CA PHE A 43 -22.31 -2.67 38.13
C PHE A 43 -23.70 -2.59 38.81
N ILE A 44 -24.17 -3.65 39.42
CA ILE A 44 -25.50 -3.70 40.05
C ILE A 44 -25.35 -3.86 41.57
N GLU A 45 -25.74 -2.85 42.31
CA GLU A 45 -25.84 -2.96 43.74
C GLU A 45 -27.02 -3.88 44.13
N GLY A 46 -26.77 -4.85 44.98
CA GLY A 46 -27.77 -5.82 45.41
C GLY A 46 -27.91 -5.89 46.93
N GLN A 47 -28.66 -6.90 47.43
CA GLN A 47 -28.86 -7.13 48.87
C GLN A 47 -28.35 -8.54 49.23
N ASN A 48 -28.09 -8.73 50.53
CA ASN A 48 -27.66 -10.03 51.09
C ASN A 48 -26.38 -10.60 50.44
N ILE A 49 -26.45 -11.80 49.88
CA ILE A 49 -25.32 -12.48 49.26
C ILE A 49 -24.73 -11.70 48.11
N TRP A 50 -25.58 -10.97 47.36
CA TRP A 50 -25.12 -10.15 46.24
C TRP A 50 -24.26 -8.97 46.68
N ALA A 51 -24.71 -8.24 47.74
CA ALA A 51 -23.96 -7.16 48.36
C ALA A 51 -22.60 -7.69 48.89
N TRP A 52 -22.62 -8.81 49.59
CA TRP A 52 -21.41 -9.44 50.10
C TRP A 52 -20.42 -9.79 48.95
N LEU A 53 -20.92 -10.29 47.84
CA LEU A 53 -20.10 -10.61 46.66
C LEU A 53 -19.51 -9.33 46.03
N HIS A 54 -20.33 -8.30 45.90
CA HIS A 54 -19.92 -6.97 45.43
C HIS A 54 -18.79 -6.40 46.30
N ASP A 55 -19.01 -6.33 47.63
CA ASP A 55 -18.04 -5.83 48.57
C ASP A 55 -16.75 -6.66 48.60
N THR A 56 -16.86 -7.98 48.45
CA THR A 56 -15.71 -8.87 48.38
C THR A 56 -14.87 -8.61 47.13
N ILE A 57 -15.49 -8.47 45.97
CA ILE A 57 -14.76 -8.20 44.69
C ILE A 57 -14.06 -6.84 44.78
N PHE A 58 -14.77 -5.81 45.22
CA PHE A 58 -14.16 -4.49 45.37
C PHE A 58 -13.15 -4.46 46.54
N GLY A 59 -13.37 -5.20 47.60
CA GLY A 59 -12.38 -5.36 48.69
C GLY A 59 -11.06 -5.96 48.19
N ILE A 60 -11.11 -6.96 47.30
CA ILE A 60 -9.92 -7.62 46.74
C ILE A 60 -9.25 -6.75 45.66
N PHE A 61 -10.00 -6.28 44.68
CA PHE A 61 -9.48 -5.62 43.49
C PHE A 61 -9.55 -4.08 43.54
N GLY A 62 -10.27 -3.51 44.50
CA GLY A 62 -10.48 -2.07 44.57
C GLY A 62 -11.12 -1.52 43.30
N ILE A 63 -10.74 -0.31 42.91
CA ILE A 63 -11.23 0.36 41.71
C ILE A 63 -10.93 -0.40 40.43
N THR A 64 -9.92 -1.28 40.42
CA THR A 64 -9.57 -2.11 39.26
C THR A 64 -10.56 -3.25 39.02
N ALA A 65 -11.51 -3.50 39.95
CA ALA A 65 -12.58 -4.47 39.78
C ALA A 65 -13.37 -4.27 38.47
N PHE A 66 -13.55 -3.02 38.04
CA PHE A 66 -14.21 -2.69 36.77
C PHE A 66 -13.52 -3.24 35.52
N PHE A 67 -12.22 -3.54 35.57
CA PHE A 67 -11.46 -4.04 34.43
C PHE A 67 -11.67 -5.54 34.21
N TYR A 68 -11.84 -6.34 35.27
CA TYR A 68 -11.83 -7.81 35.14
C TYR A 68 -13.01 -8.42 34.35
N PRO A 69 -14.24 -7.91 34.38
CA PRO A 69 -15.31 -8.41 33.52
C PRO A 69 -14.98 -8.30 32.04
N PHE A 70 -14.38 -7.20 31.61
CA PHE A 70 -13.97 -7.00 30.21
C PHE A 70 -12.80 -7.92 29.81
N LEU A 71 -11.84 -8.12 30.71
CA LEU A 71 -10.74 -9.07 30.48
C LEU A 71 -11.27 -10.50 30.33
N MET A 72 -12.21 -10.93 31.19
CA MET A 72 -12.84 -12.25 31.09
C MET A 72 -13.70 -12.40 29.83
N GLY A 73 -14.39 -11.34 29.40
CA GLY A 73 -15.12 -11.29 28.15
C GLY A 73 -14.17 -11.46 26.95
N PHE A 74 -13.03 -10.81 26.97
CA PHE A 74 -11.99 -10.98 25.95
C PHE A 74 -11.46 -12.42 25.92
N VAL A 75 -11.21 -13.03 27.07
CA VAL A 75 -10.80 -14.44 27.18
C VAL A 75 -11.86 -15.35 26.55
N ALA A 76 -13.15 -15.12 26.83
CA ALA A 76 -14.25 -15.90 26.27
C ALA A 76 -14.29 -15.82 24.73
N VAL A 77 -14.13 -14.61 24.17
CA VAL A 77 -14.08 -14.39 22.72
C VAL A 77 -12.88 -15.10 22.10
N MET A 78 -11.70 -15.06 22.72
CA MET A 78 -10.51 -15.75 22.22
C MET A 78 -10.65 -17.26 22.25
N PHE A 79 -11.33 -17.84 23.25
CA PHE A 79 -11.72 -19.26 23.28
C PHE A 79 -12.71 -19.61 22.15
N ALA A 80 -13.70 -18.75 21.93
CA ALA A 80 -14.70 -18.96 20.85
C ALA A 80 -14.09 -18.93 19.47
N LEU A 81 -13.12 -18.04 19.21
CA LEU A 81 -12.41 -17.88 17.95
C LEU A 81 -11.29 -18.91 17.73
N ASP A 82 -11.06 -19.84 18.66
CA ASP A 82 -9.96 -20.83 18.63
C ASP A 82 -8.57 -20.19 18.39
N ARG A 83 -8.36 -18.99 18.92
CA ARG A 83 -7.12 -18.21 18.77
C ARG A 83 -6.22 -18.24 20.01
N ILE A 84 -6.52 -19.04 21.02
CA ILE A 84 -5.69 -19.15 22.21
C ILE A 84 -4.44 -19.99 21.90
N ASN A 85 -3.33 -19.31 21.80
CA ASN A 85 -1.97 -19.86 21.72
C ASN A 85 -1.14 -19.33 22.89
N GLY A 86 0.08 -19.83 23.04
CA GLY A 86 0.94 -19.45 24.17
C GLY A 86 1.16 -17.94 24.30
N SER A 87 1.22 -17.21 23.18
CA SER A 87 1.42 -15.76 23.19
C SER A 87 0.17 -15.00 23.70
N ILE A 88 -1.02 -15.49 23.40
CA ILE A 88 -2.27 -14.87 23.89
C ILE A 88 -2.48 -15.15 25.38
N THR A 89 -2.17 -16.36 25.82
CA THR A 89 -2.21 -16.70 27.24
C THR A 89 -1.27 -15.80 28.06
N ALA A 90 -0.07 -15.54 27.55
CA ALA A 90 0.88 -14.60 28.16
C ALA A 90 0.26 -13.19 28.25
N LYS A 91 -0.31 -12.68 27.18
CA LYS A 91 -0.97 -11.35 27.16
C LYS A 91 -2.16 -11.23 28.13
N ILE A 92 -2.92 -12.30 28.32
CA ILE A 92 -4.01 -12.33 29.32
C ILE A 92 -3.44 -12.19 30.72
N ILE A 93 -2.39 -12.94 31.04
CA ILE A 93 -1.71 -12.88 32.34
C ILE A 93 -1.10 -11.49 32.56
N GLU A 94 -0.40 -10.96 31.58
CA GLU A 94 0.22 -9.64 31.59
C GLU A 94 -0.81 -8.53 31.80
N SER A 95 -1.98 -8.63 31.17
CA SER A 95 -3.09 -7.67 31.36
C SER A 95 -3.68 -7.74 32.77
N GLY A 96 -3.81 -8.94 33.32
CA GLY A 96 -4.24 -9.12 34.70
C GLY A 96 -3.24 -8.53 35.70
N LEU A 97 -1.95 -8.74 35.50
CA LEU A 97 -0.89 -8.15 36.31
C LEU A 97 -0.85 -6.62 36.18
N LEU A 98 -1.04 -6.08 35.01
CA LEU A 98 -1.13 -4.64 34.80
C LEU A 98 -2.27 -4.03 35.63
N ALA A 99 -3.44 -4.68 35.69
CA ALA A 99 -4.55 -4.22 36.52
C ALA A 99 -4.18 -4.22 38.02
N VAL A 100 -3.44 -5.22 38.48
CA VAL A 100 -2.95 -5.25 39.87
C VAL A 100 -1.93 -4.14 40.13
N PHE A 101 -1.02 -3.84 39.20
CA PHE A 101 -0.09 -2.72 39.34
C PHE A 101 -0.78 -1.35 39.31
N ILE A 102 -1.88 -1.20 38.57
CA ILE A 102 -2.72 0.00 38.63
C ILE A 102 -3.35 0.11 40.00
N GLY A 103 -3.87 -0.99 40.60
CA GLY A 103 -4.35 -1.02 41.97
C GLY A 103 -3.29 -0.64 42.99
N ALA A 104 -2.06 -1.17 42.83
CA ALA A 104 -0.90 -0.81 43.65
C ALA A 104 -0.53 0.68 43.52
N ALA A 105 -0.66 1.26 42.33
CA ALA A 105 -0.46 2.68 42.16
C ALA A 105 -1.49 3.50 42.93
N VAL A 106 -2.77 3.13 42.84
CA VAL A 106 -3.84 3.79 43.59
C VAL A 106 -3.57 3.71 45.09
N ASP A 107 -3.06 2.58 45.59
CA ASP A 107 -2.67 2.43 46.98
C ASP A 107 -1.49 3.34 47.34
N ILE A 108 -0.39 3.32 46.58
CA ILE A 108 0.82 4.13 46.80
C ILE A 108 0.52 5.64 46.75
N PHE A 109 -0.37 6.08 45.85
CA PHE A 109 -0.77 7.49 45.72
C PHE A 109 -1.82 7.93 46.75
N SER A 110 -2.42 6.99 47.51
CA SER A 110 -3.31 7.32 48.61
C SER A 110 -2.51 7.82 49.82
N LYS A 111 -3.22 8.43 50.79
CA LYS A 111 -2.58 8.83 52.04
C LYS A 111 -2.24 7.60 52.86
N HIS A 112 -0.96 7.39 53.13
CA HIS A 112 -0.47 6.34 54.01
C HIS A 112 -0.46 6.78 55.43
N ASP A 113 -0.89 5.88 56.32
CA ASP A 113 -0.73 6.05 57.78
C ASP A 113 0.44 5.16 58.23
N ASP A 114 1.57 5.78 58.51
CA ASP A 114 2.81 5.09 58.90
C ASP A 114 2.72 4.37 60.25
N SER A 115 1.63 4.57 61.01
CA SER A 115 1.39 3.89 62.29
C SER A 115 0.85 2.47 62.16
N LEU A 116 0.39 2.05 60.95
CA LEU A 116 -0.23 0.76 60.71
C LEU A 116 0.80 -0.34 60.43
N THR A 117 0.61 -1.50 61.01
CA THR A 117 1.38 -2.69 60.63
C THR A 117 0.95 -3.17 59.23
N PHE A 118 1.83 -3.95 58.54
CA PHE A 118 1.56 -4.48 57.21
C PHE A 118 0.17 -5.13 57.09
N TRP A 119 -0.19 -5.98 58.04
CA TRP A 119 -1.49 -6.67 58.05
C TRP A 119 -2.67 -5.73 58.30
N GLN A 120 -2.50 -4.73 59.15
CA GLN A 120 -3.52 -3.71 59.38
C GLN A 120 -3.73 -2.82 58.15
N HIS A 121 -2.63 -2.52 57.40
CA HIS A 121 -2.74 -1.80 56.17
C HIS A 121 -3.52 -2.59 55.10
N LEU A 122 -3.25 -3.91 54.94
CA LEU A 122 -4.00 -4.79 54.06
C LEU A 122 -5.49 -4.90 54.39
N THR A 123 -5.85 -4.99 55.67
CA THR A 123 -7.26 -5.01 56.10
C THR A 123 -7.96 -3.66 55.86
N SER A 124 -7.28 -2.55 56.13
CA SER A 124 -7.76 -1.20 55.82
C SER A 124 -7.92 -0.96 54.32
N ALA A 125 -6.99 -1.48 53.50
CA ALA A 125 -7.09 -1.40 52.07
C ALA A 125 -8.27 -2.23 51.52
N TYR A 126 -8.57 -3.38 52.12
CA TYR A 126 -9.74 -4.18 51.79
C TYR A 126 -11.05 -3.40 52.11
N GLU A 127 -11.18 -2.84 53.32
CA GLU A 127 -12.33 -2.06 53.70
C GLU A 127 -12.51 -0.79 52.86
N SER A 128 -11.41 -0.09 52.54
CA SER A 128 -11.41 1.06 51.64
C SER A 128 -11.69 0.65 50.20
N GLY A 129 -11.26 -0.53 49.78
CA GLY A 129 -11.51 -1.11 48.47
C GLY A 129 -12.98 -1.43 48.30
N SER A 130 -13.66 -2.04 49.28
CA SER A 130 -15.09 -2.30 49.22
C SER A 130 -15.92 -1.01 49.09
N ALA A 131 -15.42 0.12 49.64
CA ALA A 131 -15.99 1.45 49.44
C ALA A 131 -15.52 2.16 48.14
N MET A 132 -14.85 1.48 47.23
CA MET A 132 -14.28 1.99 45.95
C MET A 132 -13.29 3.16 46.10
N LYS A 133 -12.61 3.26 47.26
CA LYS A 133 -11.70 4.38 47.56
C LYS A 133 -10.21 4.02 47.47
N SER A 134 -9.86 2.75 47.27
CA SER A 134 -8.47 2.29 47.23
C SER A 134 -8.23 1.25 46.11
N GLY A 135 -6.98 0.84 45.93
CA GLY A 135 -6.59 -0.23 45.02
C GLY A 135 -6.95 -1.64 45.47
N GLY A 136 -7.64 -1.78 46.64
CA GLY A 136 -8.03 -3.04 47.26
C GLY A 136 -6.85 -3.85 47.82
N PHE A 137 -7.19 -5.02 48.35
CA PHE A 137 -6.21 -5.92 48.99
C PHE A 137 -5.04 -6.28 48.10
N LEU A 138 -5.29 -6.62 46.85
CA LEU A 138 -4.21 -6.98 45.90
C LEU A 138 -3.32 -5.79 45.51
N GLY A 139 -3.91 -4.59 45.44
CA GLY A 139 -3.16 -3.36 45.24
C GLY A 139 -2.22 -3.08 46.40
N ALA A 140 -2.72 -3.13 47.63
CA ALA A 140 -1.93 -2.94 48.82
C ALA A 140 -0.87 -4.02 49.07
N LEU A 141 -1.13 -5.28 48.67
CA LEU A 141 -0.18 -6.38 48.79
C LEU A 141 1.13 -6.09 48.02
N ILE A 142 1.05 -5.35 46.90
CA ILE A 142 2.22 -4.93 46.11
C ILE A 142 2.62 -3.50 46.52
N GLY A 143 1.69 -2.61 46.75
CA GLY A 143 1.94 -1.19 47.05
C GLY A 143 2.71 -1.00 48.34
N GLN A 144 2.30 -1.67 49.41
CA GLN A 144 2.89 -1.51 50.75
C GLN A 144 4.37 -1.97 50.83
N PRO A 145 4.80 -3.13 50.26
CA PRO A 145 6.21 -3.48 50.19
C PRO A 145 7.06 -2.50 49.39
N LEU A 146 6.51 -1.97 48.29
CA LEU A 146 7.20 -0.95 47.53
C LEU A 146 7.35 0.37 48.30
N TYR A 147 6.31 0.75 49.01
CA TYR A 147 6.31 1.94 49.84
C TYR A 147 7.30 1.81 51.03
N SER A 148 7.25 0.68 51.75
CA SER A 148 8.16 0.44 52.87
C SER A 148 9.61 0.23 52.49
N GLY A 149 9.86 -0.34 51.28
CA GLY A 149 11.21 -0.62 50.81
C GLY A 149 11.91 0.58 50.12
N PHE A 150 11.18 1.38 49.38
CA PHE A 150 11.74 2.48 48.56
C PHE A 150 11.36 3.88 49.08
N GLY A 151 10.54 3.97 50.13
CA GLY A 151 9.98 5.24 50.59
C GLY A 151 9.02 5.90 49.62
N THR A 152 8.42 7.01 49.95
CA THR A 152 7.40 7.67 49.14
C THR A 152 7.86 8.02 47.72
N PRO A 153 9.00 8.71 47.47
CA PRO A 153 9.43 9.05 46.11
C PRO A 153 9.82 7.82 45.31
N GLY A 154 10.52 6.84 45.95
CA GLY A 154 10.98 5.65 45.26
C GLY A 154 9.84 4.71 44.85
N ALA A 155 8.81 4.57 45.68
CA ALA A 155 7.64 3.78 45.37
C ALA A 155 6.86 4.34 44.17
N HIS A 156 6.66 5.66 44.12
CA HIS A 156 5.97 6.34 43.03
C HIS A 156 6.71 6.10 41.70
N ILE A 157 8.04 6.30 41.67
CA ILE A 157 8.84 6.08 40.45
C ILE A 157 8.80 4.61 40.03
N THR A 158 8.97 3.68 40.97
CA THR A 158 9.00 2.26 40.69
C THR A 158 7.68 1.73 40.15
N ILE A 159 6.54 2.12 40.71
CA ILE A 159 5.23 1.67 40.24
C ILE A 159 4.91 2.23 38.84
N ILE A 160 5.24 3.50 38.57
CA ILE A 160 5.06 4.10 37.24
C ILE A 160 5.92 3.37 36.21
N LEU A 161 7.16 3.03 36.55
CA LEU A 161 8.06 2.30 35.67
C LEU A 161 7.53 0.88 35.40
N LEU A 162 7.01 0.17 36.42
CA LEU A 162 6.41 -1.15 36.25
C LEU A 162 5.20 -1.11 35.33
N ILE A 163 4.28 -0.17 35.55
CA ILE A 163 3.12 0.02 34.68
C ILE A 163 3.55 0.30 33.24
N PHE A 164 4.54 1.16 33.04
CA PHE A 164 5.07 1.50 31.72
C PHE A 164 5.69 0.27 31.02
N VAL A 165 6.50 -0.53 31.72
CA VAL A 165 7.12 -1.74 31.17
C VAL A 165 6.05 -2.76 30.78
N PHE A 166 5.05 -3.03 31.65
CA PHE A 166 3.99 -3.97 31.33
C PHE A 166 3.11 -3.51 30.17
N LEU A 167 2.84 -2.22 30.06
CA LEU A 167 2.10 -1.64 28.93
C LEU A 167 2.88 -1.80 27.61
N MET A 168 4.21 -1.66 27.64
CA MET A 168 5.05 -1.93 26.47
C MET A 168 5.07 -3.42 26.10
N ILE A 169 5.14 -4.33 27.05
CA ILE A 169 5.10 -5.77 26.80
C ILE A 169 3.77 -6.19 26.17
N ILE A 170 2.64 -5.70 26.71
CA ILE A 170 1.30 -6.02 26.19
C ILE A 170 1.10 -5.49 24.77
N THR A 171 1.54 -4.26 24.50
CA THR A 171 1.39 -3.63 23.17
C THR A 171 2.41 -4.15 22.15
N GLY A 172 3.46 -4.83 22.60
CA GLY A 172 4.55 -5.29 21.74
C GLY A 172 5.38 -4.15 21.13
N THR A 173 5.25 -2.93 21.66
CA THR A 173 6.01 -1.78 21.18
C THR A 173 7.42 -1.77 21.77
N THR A 174 8.42 -1.43 20.97
CA THR A 174 9.79 -1.24 21.46
C THR A 174 10.03 0.23 21.83
N LEU A 175 10.98 0.49 22.73
CA LEU A 175 11.39 1.86 23.09
C LEU A 175 11.73 2.70 21.85
N ILE A 176 12.30 2.07 20.83
CA ILE A 176 12.66 2.73 19.57
C ILE A 176 11.41 3.17 18.79
N THR A 177 10.37 2.33 18.74
CA THR A 177 9.09 2.69 18.08
C THR A 177 8.35 3.77 18.85
N LEU A 178 8.39 3.74 20.18
CA LEU A 178 7.81 4.77 21.01
C LEU A 178 8.54 6.12 20.81
N PHE A 179 9.88 6.12 20.82
CA PHE A 179 10.67 7.33 20.55
C PHE A 179 10.42 7.86 19.13
N ARG A 180 10.31 7.00 18.12
CA ARG A 180 9.94 7.39 16.76
C ARG A 180 8.53 7.96 16.67
N SER A 181 7.58 7.44 17.43
CA SER A 181 6.21 7.97 17.49
C SER A 181 6.14 9.36 18.12
N ILE A 182 6.92 9.60 19.16
CA ILE A 182 6.99 10.91 19.85
C ILE A 182 7.81 11.91 19.02
N SER A 183 8.84 11.47 18.30
CA SER A 183 9.67 12.35 17.46
C SER A 183 9.02 12.73 16.12
N LYS A 184 8.05 11.97 15.62
CA LYS A 184 7.32 12.28 14.37
C LYS A 184 6.59 13.64 14.40
N PRO A 185 5.78 13.98 15.40
CA PRO A 185 5.13 15.29 15.45
C PRO A 185 6.12 16.44 15.62
N VAL A 186 7.25 16.21 16.34
CA VAL A 186 8.28 17.23 16.52
C VAL A 186 9.03 17.49 15.20
N LYS A 187 9.34 16.44 14.42
CA LYS A 187 9.94 16.59 13.09
C LYS A 187 8.97 17.24 12.09
N ALA A 188 7.69 16.87 12.11
CA ALA A 188 6.69 17.48 11.24
C ALA A 188 6.52 18.99 11.53
N ILE A 189 6.61 19.40 12.79
CA ILE A 189 6.56 20.82 13.17
C ILE A 189 7.81 21.54 12.71
N SER A 190 9.01 20.93 12.82
CA SER A 190 10.27 21.53 12.35
C SER A 190 10.32 21.62 10.81
N GLU A 191 9.85 20.60 10.08
CA GLU A 191 9.76 20.59 8.62
C GLU A 191 8.73 21.61 8.09
N GLN A 192 7.59 21.78 8.77
CA GLN A 192 6.64 22.84 8.46
C GLN A 192 7.19 24.24 8.74
N ALA A 193 7.98 24.42 9.78
CA ALA A 193 8.62 25.69 10.08
C ALA A 193 9.71 26.01 9.04
N GLU A 194 10.46 24.99 8.60
CA GLU A 194 11.53 25.14 7.62
C GLU A 194 10.99 25.37 6.20
N SER A 195 9.92 24.67 5.81
CA SER A 195 9.22 24.90 4.54
C SER A 195 8.52 26.27 4.49
N ALA A 196 7.95 26.71 5.60
CA ALA A 196 7.38 28.06 5.72
C ALA A 196 8.45 29.16 5.64
N TYR A 197 9.66 28.89 6.19
CA TYR A 197 10.79 29.80 6.10
C TYR A 197 11.34 29.86 4.67
N GLN A 198 11.50 28.72 4.00
CA GLN A 198 11.95 28.68 2.60
C GLN A 198 10.95 29.34 1.65
N ALA A 199 9.65 29.09 1.82
CA ALA A 199 8.62 29.75 1.02
C ALA A 199 8.58 31.28 1.23
N ARG A 200 9.03 31.75 2.38
CA ARG A 200 9.13 33.18 2.67
C ARG A 200 10.37 33.79 2.02
N MET A 201 11.49 33.08 2.02
CA MET A 201 12.71 33.48 1.32
C MET A 201 12.50 33.51 -0.21
N GLU A 202 11.84 32.51 -0.79
CA GLU A 202 11.51 32.50 -2.22
C GLU A 202 10.57 33.65 -2.63
N ARG A 203 9.64 34.05 -1.76
CA ARG A 203 8.79 35.23 -1.99
C ARG A 203 9.60 36.52 -1.94
N GLU A 204 10.51 36.67 -0.99
CA GLU A 204 11.38 37.82 -0.88
C GLU A 204 12.37 37.91 -2.05
N GLU A 205 12.91 36.78 -2.55
CA GLU A 205 13.72 36.75 -3.77
C GLU A 205 12.90 37.04 -5.05
N SER A 206 11.66 36.55 -5.14
CA SER A 206 10.80 36.85 -6.28
C SER A 206 10.32 38.30 -6.32
N GLU A 207 10.16 38.94 -5.18
CA GLU A 207 9.83 40.37 -5.09
C GLU A 207 11.03 41.25 -5.38
N SER A 208 12.24 40.84 -4.94
CA SER A 208 13.48 41.55 -5.29
C SER A 208 13.83 41.43 -6.77
N GLY A 209 13.61 40.25 -7.37
CA GLY A 209 13.77 40.02 -8.80
C GLY A 209 12.79 40.82 -9.72
N LYS A 210 11.59 41.13 -9.23
CA LYS A 210 10.63 41.99 -9.97
C LYS A 210 11.01 43.48 -9.92
N LYS A 211 11.74 43.95 -8.91
CA LYS A 211 12.21 45.34 -8.83
C LYS A 211 13.39 45.62 -9.76
N LEU A 212 14.13 44.61 -10.18
CA LEU A 212 15.30 44.74 -11.07
C LEU A 212 14.97 44.78 -12.58
N LYS A 213 13.72 44.57 -13.00
CA LYS A 213 13.35 44.52 -14.43
C LYS A 213 12.82 45.82 -15.04
N VAL A 214 12.83 46.94 -14.30
CA VAL A 214 12.23 48.20 -14.76
C VAL A 214 13.24 49.28 -15.11
N ILE A 215 14.56 49.07 -14.91
CA ILE A 215 15.55 50.07 -15.27
C ILE A 215 16.58 49.52 -16.24
N LYS A 216 16.24 49.59 -17.54
CA LYS A 216 17.23 49.60 -18.62
C LYS A 216 17.24 51.01 -19.23
N GLY A 217 18.34 51.72 -18.94
CA GLY A 217 18.68 52.96 -19.59
C GLY A 217 18.98 54.13 -18.63
N PHE A 218 20.21 54.16 -18.15
CA PHE A 218 21.04 55.34 -18.07
C PHE A 218 22.24 55.08 -17.14
N ASP A 219 23.43 55.12 -17.67
CA ASP A 219 24.68 55.18 -16.93
C ASP A 219 24.78 56.52 -16.20
N VAL A 220 25.01 56.52 -14.90
CA VAL A 220 25.70 57.56 -14.18
C VAL A 220 26.33 56.96 -12.91
N ASP A 221 27.66 57.00 -12.82
CA ASP A 221 28.47 56.80 -11.63
C ASP A 221 28.15 57.83 -10.56
N ILE A 222 27.90 57.41 -9.30
CA ILE A 222 28.11 58.25 -8.11
C ILE A 222 28.40 57.34 -6.89
N PRO A 223 29.33 57.77 -5.97
CA PRO A 223 29.97 56.91 -4.98
C PRO A 223 29.14 56.71 -3.69
N VAL A 224 29.53 55.64 -2.98
CA VAL A 224 29.05 55.24 -1.65
C VAL A 224 29.54 56.23 -0.60
N ASP A 225 28.63 56.81 0.22
CA ASP A 225 28.88 57.15 1.61
C ASP A 225 27.56 57.38 2.39
N ASP A 226 27.53 56.69 3.54
CA ASP A 226 26.82 56.97 4.80
C ASP A 226 25.42 57.54 4.86
N ILE A 227 24.46 56.75 5.38
CA ILE A 227 23.39 57.28 6.27
C ILE A 227 22.89 56.20 7.27
N PRO A 228 22.53 56.55 8.51
CA PRO A 228 22.42 55.67 9.66
C PRO A 228 21.04 55.08 9.92
N VAL A 229 21.07 53.93 10.59
CA VAL A 229 19.93 53.18 11.11
C VAL A 229 19.12 53.98 12.14
N LYS A 230 17.84 54.16 11.95
CA LYS A 230 16.87 54.44 13.02
C LYS A 230 15.75 53.42 13.05
N ARG A 231 15.78 52.60 14.13
CA ARG A 231 14.65 51.74 14.56
C ARG A 231 13.48 52.61 15.02
N LYS A 232 12.28 52.30 14.59
CA LYS A 232 11.05 52.58 15.36
C LYS A 232 10.07 51.43 15.22
N LYS A 233 9.74 50.89 16.38
CA LYS A 233 8.61 49.97 16.59
C LYS A 233 7.32 50.75 16.50
N GLU A 234 6.32 50.21 15.82
CA GLU A 234 4.93 50.42 16.18
C GLU A 234 4.10 49.20 15.81
N ARG A 235 3.45 48.62 16.83
CA ARG A 235 2.40 47.61 16.71
C ARG A 235 1.12 48.37 16.41
N ALA A 236 0.46 48.04 15.29
CA ALA A 236 -0.92 48.37 15.08
C ALA A 236 -1.77 47.11 15.14
N SER A 237 -2.87 47.18 15.89
CA SER A 237 -3.72 46.07 16.27
C SER A 237 -4.69 45.66 15.13
N LEU A 238 -5.02 44.36 15.08
CA LEU A 238 -5.89 43.68 14.11
C LEU A 238 -7.32 44.24 14.00
N GLY A 239 -7.69 45.27 14.79
CA GLY A 239 -9.04 45.82 14.88
C GLY A 239 -9.37 46.92 13.87
N GLU A 240 -8.40 47.55 13.22
CA GLU A 240 -8.67 48.65 12.30
C GLU A 240 -8.79 48.25 10.83
N MET A 241 -8.35 47.04 10.46
CA MET A 241 -8.46 46.53 9.10
C MET A 241 -9.85 45.99 8.76
N GLN A 242 -10.64 45.59 9.77
CA GLN A 242 -12.01 45.12 9.56
C GLN A 242 -13.06 46.28 9.42
N ARG A 243 -12.74 47.50 9.85
CA ARG A 243 -13.67 48.62 9.73
C ARG A 243 -13.59 49.37 8.41
N LYS A 244 -12.57 49.15 7.61
CA LYS A 244 -12.44 49.78 6.25
C LYS A 244 -13.11 48.99 5.13
N LEU A 245 -13.52 47.74 5.36
CA LEU A 245 -14.16 46.89 4.34
C LEU A 245 -15.71 46.86 4.39
N VAL A 246 -16.32 47.53 5.36
CA VAL A 246 -17.78 47.52 5.55
C VAL A 246 -18.44 48.80 5.00
N ASN A 247 -17.73 49.86 4.66
CA ASN A 247 -18.30 51.14 4.27
C ASN A 247 -18.24 51.46 2.75
N THR A 248 -18.12 50.46 1.85
CA THR A 248 -18.08 50.73 0.41
C THR A 248 -19.24 50.06 -0.35
N TYR A 249 -20.29 49.60 0.33
CA TYR A 249 -21.46 49.03 -0.31
C TYR A 249 -22.75 49.51 0.38
N HIS A 250 -23.04 50.76 0.31
CA HIS A 250 -24.39 51.31 0.36
C HIS A 250 -24.36 52.67 -0.34
N ASP A 251 -25.03 52.68 -1.47
CA ASP A 251 -25.78 53.71 -2.13
C ASP A 251 -25.79 53.43 -3.61
N ASP A 252 -26.91 52.91 -4.06
CA ASP A 252 -27.64 53.33 -5.26
C ASP A 252 -28.83 52.39 -5.48
N GLU A 253 -29.92 52.70 -4.81
CA GLU A 253 -31.27 52.36 -5.26
C GLU A 253 -31.79 53.55 -6.04
N ASN A 254 -32.04 53.37 -7.36
CA ASN A 254 -33.12 53.89 -8.10
C ASN A 254 -32.80 53.95 -9.60
N ALA A 255 -33.48 53.19 -10.39
CA ALA A 255 -34.20 53.55 -11.62
C ALA A 255 -34.38 52.37 -12.56
N MET A 256 -35.57 51.85 -12.63
CA MET A 256 -36.08 51.21 -13.86
C MET A 256 -36.45 52.31 -14.89
N PRO A 257 -36.34 52.00 -16.20
CA PRO A 257 -37.55 51.53 -16.87
C PRO A 257 -37.32 50.45 -17.93
N ALA A 258 -38.38 49.68 -18.15
CA ALA A 258 -38.50 48.65 -19.14
C ALA A 258 -38.58 49.25 -20.57
N SER A 259 -37.95 48.52 -21.52
CA SER A 259 -38.40 48.53 -22.92
C SER A 259 -37.97 47.21 -23.64
N PRO A 260 -38.74 46.81 -24.66
CA PRO A 260 -38.79 45.44 -25.14
C PRO A 260 -37.93 45.28 -26.41
N GLU A 261 -36.74 44.75 -26.27
CA GLU A 261 -35.89 44.31 -27.38
C GLU A 261 -35.24 42.99 -27.03
N GLY A 262 -35.98 41.91 -27.07
CA GLY A 262 -35.47 40.57 -26.71
C GLY A 262 -36.13 39.43 -27.49
N ALA A 263 -36.95 39.72 -28.48
CA ALA A 263 -37.64 38.72 -29.29
C ALA A 263 -36.91 38.37 -30.59
N GLU A 264 -36.22 39.34 -31.20
CA GLU A 264 -35.55 39.16 -32.51
C GLU A 264 -34.20 38.43 -32.39
N ASP A 265 -33.49 38.58 -31.27
CA ASP A 265 -32.22 37.85 -31.05
C ASP A 265 -32.38 36.35 -30.79
N ARG A 266 -33.56 35.90 -30.33
CA ARG A 266 -33.84 34.48 -30.14
C ARG A 266 -34.20 33.73 -31.43
N GLU A 267 -34.81 34.40 -32.40
CA GLU A 267 -35.09 33.82 -33.73
C GLU A 267 -33.80 33.67 -34.55
N GLN A 268 -32.93 34.67 -34.51
CA GLN A 268 -31.64 34.62 -35.22
C GLN A 268 -30.67 33.54 -34.63
N LEU A 269 -30.73 33.33 -33.34
CA LEU A 269 -29.90 32.25 -32.70
C LEU A 269 -30.44 30.87 -33.03
N ASN A 270 -31.77 30.69 -33.13
CA ASN A 270 -32.37 29.41 -33.51
C ASN A 270 -32.18 29.09 -35.01
N ASP A 271 -32.16 30.10 -35.87
CA ASP A 271 -31.88 29.90 -37.30
C ASP A 271 -30.41 29.64 -37.57
N ALA A 272 -29.49 30.22 -36.79
CA ALA A 272 -28.06 29.88 -36.84
C ALA A 272 -27.79 28.48 -36.37
N LEU A 273 -28.48 27.99 -35.33
CA LEU A 273 -28.36 26.61 -34.83
C LEU A 273 -28.96 25.58 -35.78
N LYS A 274 -30.01 25.90 -36.54
CA LYS A 274 -30.55 25.04 -37.58
C LYS A 274 -29.65 24.97 -38.82
N ALA A 275 -29.03 26.05 -39.22
CA ALA A 275 -28.10 26.08 -40.34
C ALA A 275 -26.84 25.26 -40.05
N THR A 276 -26.31 25.29 -38.82
CA THR A 276 -25.19 24.46 -38.43
C THR A 276 -25.57 22.98 -38.29
N ALA A 277 -26.81 22.65 -37.97
CA ALA A 277 -27.28 21.27 -37.93
C ALA A 277 -27.47 20.65 -39.34
N GLU A 278 -27.90 21.47 -40.30
CA GLU A 278 -28.08 21.06 -41.71
C GLU A 278 -26.73 20.96 -42.45
N GLU A 279 -25.68 21.70 -42.06
CA GLU A 279 -24.31 21.54 -42.57
C GLU A 279 -23.64 20.29 -41.99
N ALA A 280 -23.94 19.93 -40.78
CA ALA A 280 -23.40 18.71 -40.15
C ALA A 280 -24.01 17.42 -40.73
N GLU A 281 -25.19 17.43 -41.32
CA GLU A 281 -25.82 16.29 -42.00
C GLU A 281 -25.31 16.04 -43.43
N LYS A 282 -24.53 16.96 -44.00
CA LYS A 282 -24.01 16.85 -45.38
C LYS A 282 -22.54 16.39 -45.47
N ILE A 283 -21.88 16.18 -44.36
CA ILE A 283 -20.53 15.59 -44.35
C ILE A 283 -20.73 14.07 -44.34
N ASP A 284 -20.42 13.47 -45.47
CA ASP A 284 -20.51 12.02 -45.64
C ASP A 284 -19.38 11.34 -44.84
N VAL A 285 -19.69 11.09 -43.56
CA VAL A 285 -18.78 10.50 -42.58
C VAL A 285 -18.24 9.12 -43.05
N LYS A 286 -18.86 8.50 -44.03
CA LYS A 286 -18.39 7.23 -44.59
C LYS A 286 -17.16 7.37 -45.50
N GLU A 287 -17.09 8.43 -46.29
CA GLU A 287 -15.96 8.61 -47.24
C GLU A 287 -14.65 9.02 -46.50
N GLU A 288 -14.74 9.78 -45.41
CA GLU A 288 -13.57 10.12 -44.61
C GLU A 288 -13.13 8.95 -43.72
N THR A 289 -14.09 8.16 -43.22
CA THR A 289 -13.75 6.95 -42.43
C THR A 289 -13.13 5.87 -43.29
N ASP A 290 -13.59 5.69 -44.53
CA ASP A 290 -13.00 4.70 -45.44
C ASP A 290 -11.60 5.11 -45.92
N LYS A 291 -11.34 6.41 -46.14
CA LYS A 291 -9.97 6.91 -46.43
C LYS A 291 -9.03 6.79 -45.24
N PHE A 292 -9.53 7.06 -44.04
CA PHE A 292 -8.73 6.92 -42.83
C PHE A 292 -8.41 5.45 -42.50
N VAL A 293 -9.36 4.56 -42.78
CA VAL A 293 -9.15 3.10 -42.67
C VAL A 293 -8.14 2.57 -43.70
N GLU A 294 -8.11 3.15 -44.91
CA GLU A 294 -7.13 2.79 -45.95
C GLU A 294 -5.73 3.34 -45.62
N GLU A 295 -5.62 4.60 -45.10
CA GLU A 295 -4.32 5.14 -44.64
C GLU A 295 -3.80 4.40 -43.41
N VAL A 296 -4.69 3.92 -42.52
CA VAL A 296 -4.30 3.08 -41.37
C VAL A 296 -3.88 1.69 -41.84
N LYS A 297 -4.49 1.14 -42.88
CA LYS A 297 -4.03 -0.14 -43.49
C LYS A 297 -2.67 -0.03 -44.11
N GLU A 298 -2.40 1.07 -44.88
CA GLU A 298 -1.05 1.31 -45.43
C GLU A 298 0.02 1.59 -44.35
N GLY A 299 -0.37 2.11 -43.18
CA GLY A 299 0.55 2.30 -42.05
C GLY A 299 0.83 1.03 -41.22
N ILE A 300 0.03 -0.03 -41.40
CA ILE A 300 0.22 -1.32 -40.69
C ILE A 300 1.06 -2.31 -41.53
N ASP A 301 1.17 -2.09 -42.84
CA ASP A 301 1.94 -2.94 -43.76
C ASP A 301 3.47 -2.66 -43.80
N THR A 302 4.03 -1.96 -42.81
CA THR A 302 5.47 -2.06 -42.57
C THR A 302 5.74 -3.37 -41.85
N ALA A 303 5.84 -4.44 -42.60
CA ALA A 303 6.43 -5.70 -42.19
C ALA A 303 7.75 -5.42 -41.47
N THR A 304 7.77 -5.56 -40.14
CA THR A 304 9.02 -5.63 -39.39
C THR A 304 9.70 -6.95 -39.79
N ASP A 305 10.96 -6.91 -40.12
CA ASP A 305 11.82 -7.97 -40.66
C ASP A 305 11.94 -9.21 -39.70
N ASN A 306 11.25 -9.22 -38.55
CA ASN A 306 11.35 -10.23 -37.48
C ASN A 306 10.14 -11.17 -37.36
N GLY A 307 9.24 -11.22 -38.33
CA GLY A 307 8.20 -12.26 -38.43
C GLY A 307 7.06 -12.18 -37.38
N TYR A 308 7.00 -11.12 -36.53
CA TYR A 308 5.89 -10.94 -35.61
C TYR A 308 4.68 -10.29 -36.29
N GLU A 309 3.56 -11.01 -36.33
CA GLU A 309 2.29 -10.50 -36.83
C GLU A 309 1.43 -9.97 -35.68
N PHE A 310 0.96 -8.71 -35.85
CA PHE A 310 0.04 -8.16 -34.87
C PHE A 310 -1.32 -8.84 -34.96
N PRO A 311 -1.96 -9.15 -33.80
CA PRO A 311 -3.25 -9.79 -33.80
C PRO A 311 -4.32 -8.89 -34.45
N PRO A 312 -5.14 -9.42 -35.38
CA PRO A 312 -6.16 -8.63 -36.03
C PRO A 312 -7.26 -8.22 -35.04
N ILE A 313 -7.75 -7.00 -35.19
CA ILE A 313 -8.78 -6.43 -34.30
C ILE A 313 -10.10 -7.23 -34.32
N THR A 314 -10.32 -8.01 -35.37
CA THR A 314 -11.49 -8.88 -35.54
C THR A 314 -11.56 -10.04 -34.53
N LEU A 315 -10.47 -10.36 -33.85
CA LEU A 315 -10.46 -11.31 -32.75
C LEU A 315 -11.18 -10.79 -31.51
N LEU A 316 -11.42 -9.48 -31.43
CA LEU A 316 -12.11 -8.81 -30.35
C LEU A 316 -13.55 -8.47 -30.78
N LYS A 317 -14.48 -8.62 -29.85
CA LYS A 317 -15.91 -8.36 -30.10
C LYS A 317 -16.19 -6.87 -30.27
N GLU A 318 -17.07 -6.54 -31.19
CA GLU A 318 -17.53 -5.18 -31.37
C GLU A 318 -18.28 -4.67 -30.13
N SER A 319 -18.21 -3.35 -29.92
CA SER A 319 -18.93 -2.69 -28.85
C SER A 319 -20.43 -2.63 -29.22
N GLU A 320 -21.26 -3.29 -28.44
CA GLU A 320 -22.71 -3.07 -28.54
C GLU A 320 -23.04 -1.70 -27.96
N VAL A 321 -23.22 -0.71 -28.80
CA VAL A 321 -23.68 0.61 -28.36
C VAL A 321 -25.16 0.53 -28.05
N SER A 322 -25.53 0.47 -26.78
CA SER A 322 -26.93 0.55 -26.38
C SER A 322 -27.42 2.00 -26.58
N ALA A 323 -28.26 2.19 -27.57
CA ALA A 323 -28.98 3.45 -27.80
C ALA A 323 -30.04 3.68 -26.70
N SER A 324 -29.61 3.89 -25.46
CA SER A 324 -30.52 4.14 -24.35
C SER A 324 -30.81 5.65 -24.25
N SER A 325 -32.07 6.00 -24.55
CA SER A 325 -32.62 7.32 -24.55
C SER A 325 -32.34 8.16 -23.30
N GLY A 326 -31.85 9.40 -23.46
CA GLY A 326 -31.59 10.38 -22.40
C GLY A 326 -32.78 10.81 -21.54
N ILE A 327 -33.99 10.36 -21.85
CA ILE A 327 -35.26 10.75 -21.18
C ILE A 327 -35.25 10.41 -19.68
N GLY A 328 -34.60 9.29 -19.29
CA GLY A 328 -34.52 8.90 -17.89
C GLY A 328 -33.57 9.74 -17.03
N SER A 329 -32.59 10.40 -17.64
CA SER A 329 -31.57 11.16 -16.91
C SER A 329 -32.13 12.52 -16.43
N GLN A 330 -33.04 13.14 -17.19
CA GLN A 330 -33.65 14.41 -16.80
C GLN A 330 -34.61 14.22 -15.61
N ALA A 331 -35.47 13.22 -15.66
CA ALA A 331 -36.39 12.92 -14.55
C ALA A 331 -35.64 12.58 -13.26
N MET A 332 -34.51 11.84 -13.35
CA MET A 332 -33.64 11.56 -12.21
C MET A 332 -32.98 12.82 -11.66
N ALA A 333 -32.61 13.78 -12.54
CA ALA A 333 -32.05 15.04 -12.14
C ALA A 333 -33.04 15.89 -11.32
N GLU A 334 -34.29 15.94 -11.77
CA GLU A 334 -35.36 16.65 -11.06
C GLU A 334 -35.63 16.00 -9.69
N HIS A 335 -35.70 14.66 -9.64
CA HIS A 335 -35.88 13.92 -8.37
C HIS A 335 -34.71 14.15 -7.42
N LEU A 336 -33.47 14.21 -7.92
CA LEU A 336 -32.29 14.51 -7.11
C LEU A 336 -32.36 15.93 -6.51
N VAL A 337 -32.76 16.93 -7.29
CA VAL A 337 -32.92 18.32 -6.80
C VAL A 337 -34.00 18.38 -5.74
N GLU A 338 -35.16 17.72 -5.96
CA GLU A 338 -36.25 17.67 -4.99
C GLU A 338 -35.81 16.96 -3.70
N THR A 339 -35.08 15.87 -3.80
CA THR A 339 -34.49 15.17 -2.68
C THR A 339 -33.58 16.09 -1.85
N LEU A 340 -32.67 16.79 -2.50
CA LEU A 340 -31.77 17.75 -1.82
C LEU A 340 -32.56 18.90 -1.18
N ARG A 341 -33.59 19.39 -1.85
CA ARG A 341 -34.48 20.44 -1.33
C ARG A 341 -35.22 19.99 -0.05
N SER A 342 -35.68 18.74 0.00
CA SER A 342 -36.34 18.18 1.17
C SER A 342 -35.43 18.15 2.42
N PHE A 343 -34.11 18.03 2.21
CA PHE A 343 -33.09 18.16 3.24
C PHE A 343 -32.64 19.61 3.49
N GLY A 344 -33.31 20.59 2.91
CA GLY A 344 -33.00 22.01 3.04
C GLY A 344 -31.70 22.41 2.33
N VAL A 345 -31.38 21.77 1.21
CA VAL A 345 -30.24 22.08 0.36
C VAL A 345 -30.78 22.54 -1.00
N GLU A 346 -30.73 23.82 -1.24
CA GLU A 346 -31.13 24.40 -2.53
C GLU A 346 -29.96 24.31 -3.52
N THR A 347 -30.23 23.72 -4.67
CA THR A 347 -29.26 23.53 -5.76
C THR A 347 -29.92 23.72 -7.11
N ARG A 348 -29.11 24.05 -8.12
CA ARG A 348 -29.53 24.03 -9.52
C ARG A 348 -28.66 23.12 -10.35
N ILE A 349 -29.24 22.46 -11.33
CA ILE A 349 -28.52 21.62 -12.29
C ILE A 349 -27.74 22.50 -13.24
N VAL A 350 -26.46 22.23 -13.42
CA VAL A 350 -25.58 22.92 -14.37
C VAL A 350 -25.34 22.06 -15.60
N ASN A 351 -25.10 20.74 -15.36
CA ASN A 351 -24.80 19.80 -16.44
C ASN A 351 -25.18 18.37 -16.03
N ILE A 352 -25.43 17.53 -17.03
CA ILE A 352 -25.65 16.08 -16.83
C ILE A 352 -24.74 15.37 -17.82
N SER A 353 -23.80 14.56 -17.28
CA SER A 353 -22.89 13.74 -18.08
C SER A 353 -23.22 12.28 -17.84
N ARG A 354 -23.61 11.56 -18.89
CA ARG A 354 -23.91 10.14 -18.82
C ARG A 354 -22.70 9.32 -19.27
N GLY A 355 -22.16 8.53 -18.37
CA GLY A 355 -21.14 7.55 -18.65
C GLY A 355 -21.69 6.12 -18.76
N PRO A 356 -20.79 5.14 -18.96
CA PRO A 356 -21.20 3.74 -19.16
C PRO A 356 -21.93 3.13 -17.94
N THR A 357 -21.50 3.44 -16.74
CA THR A 357 -22.02 2.83 -15.49
C THR A 357 -22.70 3.83 -14.58
N VAL A 358 -22.32 5.11 -14.66
CA VAL A 358 -22.86 6.16 -13.80
C VAL A 358 -23.22 7.39 -14.63
N THR A 359 -24.22 8.14 -14.14
CA THR A 359 -24.54 9.48 -14.63
C THR A 359 -24.12 10.49 -13.58
N ARG A 360 -23.31 11.48 -13.98
CA ARG A 360 -22.89 12.59 -13.13
C ARG A 360 -23.84 13.76 -13.31
N TYR A 361 -24.43 14.19 -12.21
CA TYR A 361 -25.24 15.41 -12.12
C TYR A 361 -24.38 16.52 -11.50
N GLU A 362 -24.06 17.54 -12.27
CA GLU A 362 -23.31 18.71 -11.82
C GLU A 362 -24.30 19.73 -11.24
N LEU A 363 -24.21 19.96 -9.94
CA LEU A 363 -25.11 20.82 -9.20
C LEU A 363 -24.38 22.04 -8.66
N GLN A 364 -24.93 23.21 -8.84
CA GLN A 364 -24.46 24.43 -8.19
C GLN A 364 -25.30 24.69 -6.93
N PRO A 365 -24.70 24.62 -5.73
CA PRO A 365 -25.40 25.03 -4.52
C PRO A 365 -25.69 26.52 -4.49
N CYS A 366 -26.84 26.90 -3.92
CA CYS A 366 -27.18 28.31 -3.70
C CYS A 366 -26.25 28.92 -2.64
N ALA A 367 -26.18 30.25 -2.62
CA ALA A 367 -25.36 31.01 -1.67
C ALA A 367 -25.69 30.60 -0.21
N GLY A 368 -24.67 30.38 0.60
CA GLY A 368 -24.83 29.99 2.02
C GLY A 368 -24.90 28.47 2.29
N VAL A 369 -25.02 27.63 1.26
CA VAL A 369 -25.02 26.18 1.42
C VAL A 369 -23.59 25.68 1.61
N LYS A 370 -23.31 25.05 2.73
CA LYS A 370 -22.01 24.42 3.00
C LYS A 370 -21.86 23.10 2.22
N ILE A 371 -20.72 22.89 1.57
CA ILE A 371 -20.40 21.65 0.82
C ILE A 371 -20.56 20.41 1.70
N SER A 372 -20.11 20.48 2.96
CA SER A 372 -20.23 19.37 3.91
C SER A 372 -21.68 18.93 4.17
N LYS A 373 -22.67 19.84 4.01
CA LYS A 373 -24.08 19.48 4.14
C LYS A 373 -24.52 18.55 3.00
N ILE A 374 -23.97 18.75 1.80
CA ILE A 374 -24.26 17.89 0.64
C ILE A 374 -23.52 16.57 0.74
N THR A 375 -22.22 16.60 1.06
CA THR A 375 -21.41 15.36 1.11
C THR A 375 -21.87 14.38 2.19
N ASN A 376 -22.44 14.89 3.29
CA ASN A 376 -22.97 14.05 4.38
C ASN A 376 -24.33 13.40 4.05
N LEU A 377 -25.01 13.85 3.00
CA LEU A 377 -26.29 13.30 2.56
C LEU A 377 -26.16 12.18 1.53
N ALA A 378 -24.95 11.66 1.28
CA ALA A 378 -24.72 10.65 0.25
C ALA A 378 -25.60 9.40 0.44
N ASP A 379 -25.72 8.90 1.65
CA ASP A 379 -26.49 7.68 1.95
C ASP A 379 -28.01 7.99 1.94
N ASP A 380 -28.45 9.18 2.38
CA ASP A 380 -29.83 9.64 2.32
C ASP A 380 -30.30 9.83 0.87
N ILE A 381 -29.42 10.38 0.01
CA ILE A 381 -29.67 10.54 -1.43
C ILE A 381 -29.79 9.16 -2.08
N ALA A 382 -28.89 8.23 -1.78
CA ALA A 382 -28.91 6.88 -2.31
C ALA A 382 -30.22 6.14 -1.95
N LEU A 383 -30.68 6.30 -0.69
CA LEU A 383 -31.94 5.74 -0.23
C LEU A 383 -33.15 6.31 -1.00
N ASN A 384 -33.22 7.63 -1.13
CA ASN A 384 -34.34 8.31 -1.83
C ASN A 384 -34.37 8.00 -3.31
N LEU A 385 -33.22 7.85 -3.95
CA LEU A 385 -33.11 7.49 -5.37
C LEU A 385 -33.20 5.98 -5.61
N ALA A 386 -33.35 5.17 -4.56
CA ALA A 386 -33.38 3.70 -4.60
C ALA A 386 -32.18 3.10 -5.36
N THR A 387 -30.95 3.62 -5.08
CA THR A 387 -29.71 3.19 -5.71
C THR A 387 -28.80 2.51 -4.70
N ALA A 388 -27.87 1.67 -5.15
CA ALA A 388 -26.92 0.95 -4.30
C ALA A 388 -25.96 1.88 -3.52
N GLY A 389 -25.80 3.11 -3.99
CA GLY A 389 -24.97 4.15 -3.38
C GLY A 389 -24.78 5.30 -4.34
N VAL A 390 -24.36 6.45 -3.84
CA VAL A 390 -23.95 7.60 -4.65
C VAL A 390 -22.56 8.05 -4.23
N ARG A 391 -21.77 8.52 -5.21
CA ARG A 391 -20.47 9.16 -4.92
C ARG A 391 -20.61 10.66 -5.15
N ILE A 392 -20.13 11.46 -4.20
CA ILE A 392 -20.19 12.91 -4.29
C ILE A 392 -18.78 13.46 -4.45
N GLU A 393 -18.53 14.14 -5.57
CA GLU A 393 -17.28 14.85 -5.81
C GLU A 393 -17.49 16.34 -5.57
N ALA A 394 -16.89 16.88 -4.52
CA ALA A 394 -17.13 18.24 -4.09
C ALA A 394 -15.84 18.93 -3.59
N PRO A 395 -15.41 20.01 -4.24
CA PRO A 395 -15.89 20.55 -5.53
C PRO A 395 -15.37 19.74 -6.74
N ILE A 396 -16.03 19.88 -7.89
CA ILE A 396 -15.49 19.39 -9.16
C ILE A 396 -14.26 20.24 -9.52
N PRO A 397 -13.16 19.64 -10.00
CA PRO A 397 -11.99 20.39 -10.44
C PRO A 397 -12.35 21.46 -11.48
N ASN A 398 -11.86 22.66 -11.28
CA ASN A 398 -12.04 23.82 -12.16
C ASN A 398 -13.51 24.26 -12.40
N LYS A 399 -14.48 23.77 -11.62
CA LYS A 399 -15.88 24.15 -11.69
C LYS A 399 -16.45 24.57 -10.34
N ALA A 400 -17.28 25.59 -10.29
CA ALA A 400 -18.01 25.99 -9.09
C ALA A 400 -19.28 25.14 -8.89
N ALA A 401 -19.11 23.81 -8.91
CA ALA A 401 -20.20 22.84 -8.85
C ALA A 401 -19.81 21.61 -8.01
N VAL A 402 -20.81 20.89 -7.57
CA VAL A 402 -20.71 19.59 -6.90
C VAL A 402 -21.22 18.53 -7.86
N GLY A 403 -20.44 17.48 -8.08
CA GLY A 403 -20.84 16.32 -8.88
C GLY A 403 -21.44 15.23 -8.01
N ILE A 404 -22.65 14.81 -8.32
CA ILE A 404 -23.30 13.65 -7.72
C ILE A 404 -23.38 12.58 -8.79
N GLU A 405 -22.66 11.47 -8.55
CA GLU A 405 -22.56 10.33 -9.45
C GLU A 405 -23.56 9.28 -9.00
N VAL A 406 -24.58 9.06 -9.83
CA VAL A 406 -25.66 8.10 -9.57
C VAL A 406 -25.51 6.91 -10.51
N PRO A 407 -25.57 5.67 -10.00
CA PRO A 407 -25.52 4.46 -10.83
C PRO A 407 -26.63 4.45 -11.89
N ASN A 408 -26.27 4.07 -13.12
CA ASN A 408 -27.24 3.85 -14.17
C ASN A 408 -28.11 2.61 -13.87
N LYS A 409 -29.35 2.60 -14.29
CA LYS A 409 -30.23 1.41 -14.17
C LYS A 409 -29.71 0.23 -14.98
N THR A 410 -29.13 0.53 -16.13
CA THR A 410 -28.44 -0.43 -17.00
C THR A 410 -27.02 0.08 -17.19
N SER A 411 -26.02 -0.77 -16.95
CA SER A 411 -24.63 -0.46 -17.19
C SER A 411 -24.22 -0.97 -18.56
N ASP A 412 -23.55 -0.10 -19.33
CA ASP A 412 -23.01 -0.46 -20.62
C ASP A 412 -21.62 -1.07 -20.44
N VAL A 413 -21.33 -2.17 -21.16
CA VAL A 413 -20.02 -2.80 -21.14
C VAL A 413 -19.09 -2.01 -22.07
N VAL A 414 -17.94 -1.63 -21.55
CA VAL A 414 -16.89 -0.96 -22.35
C VAL A 414 -16.02 -2.05 -22.98
N SER A 415 -16.19 -2.33 -24.27
CA SER A 415 -15.33 -3.26 -24.99
C SER A 415 -13.90 -2.72 -25.13
N ILE A 416 -12.88 -3.59 -24.99
CA ILE A 416 -11.49 -3.23 -25.24
C ILE A 416 -11.27 -2.81 -26.69
N ARG A 417 -11.96 -3.48 -27.65
CA ARG A 417 -11.91 -3.11 -29.08
C ARG A 417 -12.31 -1.66 -29.30
N GLY A 418 -13.39 -1.18 -28.67
CA GLY A 418 -13.82 0.19 -28.81
C GLY A 418 -12.85 1.24 -28.20
N ILE A 419 -11.89 0.81 -27.36
CA ILE A 419 -10.78 1.66 -26.92
C ILE A 419 -9.62 1.59 -27.90
N PHE A 420 -9.29 0.40 -28.46
CA PHE A 420 -8.23 0.25 -29.45
C PHE A 420 -8.51 1.01 -30.74
N GLU A 421 -9.76 1.04 -31.19
CA GLU A 421 -10.20 1.79 -32.36
C GLU A 421 -10.30 3.31 -32.11
N SER A 422 -10.23 3.75 -30.84
CA SER A 422 -10.33 5.18 -30.52
C SER A 422 -9.12 5.98 -30.96
N PRO A 423 -9.31 7.26 -31.34
CA PRO A 423 -8.20 8.16 -31.68
C PRO A 423 -7.18 8.29 -30.55
N ALA A 424 -7.62 8.17 -29.31
CA ALA A 424 -6.73 8.24 -28.14
C ALA A 424 -5.69 7.11 -28.11
N PHE A 425 -6.05 5.90 -28.55
CA PHE A 425 -5.14 4.76 -28.61
C PHE A 425 -4.35 4.71 -29.92
N THR A 426 -5.01 4.92 -31.07
CA THR A 426 -4.39 4.82 -32.39
C THR A 426 -3.35 5.91 -32.61
N ALA A 427 -3.63 7.17 -32.24
CA ALA A 427 -2.68 8.26 -32.37
C ALA A 427 -1.54 8.25 -31.34
N ALA A 428 -1.61 7.41 -30.30
CA ALA A 428 -0.56 7.32 -29.31
C ALA A 428 0.70 6.64 -29.88
N LYS A 429 1.83 7.36 -29.87
CA LYS A 429 3.11 6.90 -30.44
C LYS A 429 3.85 5.87 -29.56
N SER A 430 3.58 5.88 -28.25
CA SER A 430 4.29 5.01 -27.32
C SER A 430 3.85 3.54 -27.47
N LYS A 431 4.80 2.63 -27.55
CA LYS A 431 4.59 1.18 -27.58
C LYS A 431 4.06 0.63 -26.25
N LEU A 432 4.21 1.41 -25.19
CA LEU A 432 3.72 1.12 -23.82
C LEU A 432 2.40 1.81 -23.52
N THR A 433 1.63 2.20 -24.54
CA THR A 433 0.27 2.74 -24.36
C THR A 433 -0.71 1.62 -24.02
N ILE A 434 -1.44 1.78 -22.94
CA ILE A 434 -2.43 0.83 -22.44
C ILE A 434 -3.84 1.41 -22.47
N ALA A 435 -4.82 0.57 -22.78
CA ALA A 435 -6.24 0.88 -22.69
C ALA A 435 -6.71 0.76 -21.24
N LEU A 436 -7.28 1.83 -20.70
CA LEU A 436 -7.89 1.80 -19.36
C LEU A 436 -9.40 1.62 -19.41
N GLY A 437 -10.09 2.36 -20.27
CA GLY A 437 -11.54 2.32 -20.35
C GLY A 437 -12.16 3.63 -20.82
N ARG A 438 -13.34 3.95 -20.31
CA ARG A 438 -14.03 5.22 -20.57
C ARG A 438 -14.30 5.98 -19.28
N ASP A 439 -14.19 7.30 -19.36
CA ASP A 439 -14.50 8.17 -18.23
C ASP A 439 -16.02 8.36 -18.05
N ILE A 440 -16.41 9.23 -17.13
CA ILE A 440 -17.82 9.57 -16.85
C ILE A 440 -18.47 10.31 -18.02
N GLY A 441 -17.68 10.93 -18.89
CA GLY A 441 -18.16 11.59 -20.12
C GLY A 441 -18.33 10.63 -21.30
N GLY A 442 -17.86 9.40 -21.18
CA GLY A 442 -17.83 8.40 -22.24
C GLY A 442 -16.57 8.46 -23.11
N GLU A 443 -15.64 9.38 -22.82
CA GLU A 443 -14.38 9.51 -23.54
C GLU A 443 -13.42 8.34 -23.27
N ALA A 444 -12.72 7.90 -24.32
CA ALA A 444 -11.74 6.84 -24.19
C ALA A 444 -10.49 7.31 -23.42
N ILE A 445 -10.14 6.61 -22.37
CA ILE A 445 -8.98 6.90 -21.53
C ILE A 445 -7.90 5.83 -21.74
N VAL A 446 -6.75 6.30 -22.18
CA VAL A 446 -5.52 5.51 -22.32
C VAL A 446 -4.45 6.04 -21.40
N ALA A 447 -3.46 5.23 -21.10
CA ALA A 447 -2.33 5.63 -20.29
C ALA A 447 -1.03 5.12 -20.92
N ASP A 448 0.07 5.78 -20.63
CA ASP A 448 1.40 5.44 -21.13
C ASP A 448 2.28 5.00 -19.96
N ILE A 449 2.65 3.71 -19.94
CA ILE A 449 3.47 3.13 -18.85
C ILE A 449 4.83 3.85 -18.78
N SER A 450 5.40 4.32 -19.89
CA SER A 450 6.68 5.05 -19.86
C SER A 450 6.59 6.37 -19.07
N LYS A 451 5.41 7.02 -19.08
CA LYS A 451 5.14 8.24 -18.31
C LYS A 451 4.69 7.94 -16.89
N MET A 452 4.11 6.76 -16.69
CA MET A 452 3.68 6.21 -15.39
C MET A 452 4.50 4.95 -15.09
N PRO A 453 5.79 5.08 -14.76
CA PRO A 453 6.73 3.97 -14.84
C PRO A 453 6.35 2.78 -13.98
N HIS A 454 5.60 3.01 -12.90
CA HIS A 454 5.18 1.97 -11.98
C HIS A 454 3.74 2.23 -11.56
N GLY A 455 2.91 1.18 -11.54
CA GLY A 455 1.50 1.23 -11.20
C GLY A 455 1.14 0.24 -10.10
N LEU A 456 0.35 0.72 -9.12
CA LEU A 456 -0.27 -0.11 -8.10
C LEU A 456 -1.75 -0.28 -8.44
N ILE A 457 -2.20 -1.52 -8.58
CA ILE A 457 -3.58 -1.88 -8.90
C ILE A 457 -4.15 -2.69 -7.74
N ALA A 458 -5.20 -2.18 -7.08
CA ALA A 458 -5.78 -2.91 -5.96
C ALA A 458 -7.31 -2.87 -5.95
N GLY A 459 -7.92 -3.92 -5.42
CA GLY A 459 -9.37 -4.03 -5.29
C GLY A 459 -9.81 -5.39 -4.77
N ALA A 460 -11.04 -5.48 -4.31
CA ALA A 460 -11.62 -6.74 -3.83
C ALA A 460 -11.76 -7.78 -4.96
N THR A 461 -11.95 -9.03 -4.61
CA THR A 461 -12.25 -10.10 -5.57
C THR A 461 -13.49 -9.72 -6.41
N ASN A 462 -13.48 -10.01 -7.71
CA ASN A 462 -14.50 -9.65 -8.68
C ASN A 462 -14.73 -8.13 -8.89
N SER A 463 -13.83 -7.29 -8.43
CA SER A 463 -13.93 -5.83 -8.65
C SER A 463 -13.55 -5.40 -10.07
N GLY A 464 -12.78 -6.21 -10.81
CA GLY A 464 -12.28 -5.94 -12.16
C GLY A 464 -10.76 -5.89 -12.27
N LYS A 465 -10.01 -6.18 -11.19
CA LYS A 465 -8.55 -6.16 -11.13
C LYS A 465 -7.90 -7.01 -12.23
N SER A 466 -8.27 -8.29 -12.33
CA SER A 466 -7.70 -9.23 -13.28
C SER A 466 -8.02 -8.84 -14.73
N VAL A 467 -9.23 -8.37 -14.99
CA VAL A 467 -9.61 -7.86 -16.32
C VAL A 467 -8.75 -6.64 -16.72
N CYS A 468 -8.45 -5.75 -15.77
CA CYS A 468 -7.55 -4.62 -16.02
C CYS A 468 -6.12 -5.07 -16.35
N ILE A 469 -5.59 -6.07 -15.64
CA ILE A 469 -4.27 -6.63 -15.92
C ILE A 469 -4.27 -7.25 -17.34
N ASN A 470 -5.29 -8.03 -17.66
CA ASN A 470 -5.46 -8.59 -18.99
C ASN A 470 -5.56 -7.50 -20.08
N SER A 471 -6.28 -6.40 -19.81
CA SER A 471 -6.35 -5.26 -20.73
C SER A 471 -4.98 -4.60 -20.95
N ILE A 472 -4.13 -4.53 -19.94
CA ILE A 472 -2.76 -4.01 -20.03
C ILE A 472 -1.92 -4.92 -20.92
N ILE A 473 -1.97 -6.24 -20.69
CA ILE A 473 -1.23 -7.22 -21.48
C ILE A 473 -1.70 -7.19 -22.94
N MET A 474 -3.02 -7.25 -23.15
CA MET A 474 -3.60 -7.16 -24.49
C MET A 474 -3.19 -5.89 -25.22
N SER A 475 -3.14 -4.74 -24.53
CA SER A 475 -2.69 -3.48 -25.11
C SER A 475 -1.24 -3.57 -25.62
N ILE A 476 -0.36 -4.26 -24.90
CA ILE A 476 1.02 -4.47 -25.29
C ILE A 476 1.09 -5.40 -26.54
N LEU A 477 0.34 -6.51 -26.54
CA LEU A 477 0.33 -7.46 -27.66
C LEU A 477 -0.19 -6.82 -28.96
N TYR A 478 -1.09 -5.84 -28.88
CA TYR A 478 -1.63 -5.11 -30.04
C TYR A 478 -0.77 -3.94 -30.50
N LYS A 479 0.26 -3.54 -29.72
CA LYS A 479 1.00 -2.29 -29.99
C LYS A 479 2.50 -2.43 -30.07
N ALA A 480 3.09 -3.46 -29.48
CA ALA A 480 4.53 -3.67 -29.40
C ALA A 480 4.93 -5.05 -29.94
N THR A 481 6.09 -5.12 -30.56
CA THR A 481 6.73 -6.38 -30.93
C THR A 481 7.51 -6.96 -29.74
N PRO A 482 7.87 -8.25 -29.76
CA PRO A 482 8.71 -8.86 -28.72
C PRO A 482 10.09 -8.22 -28.56
N ASP A 483 10.62 -7.60 -29.62
CA ASP A 483 11.91 -6.89 -29.57
C ASP A 483 11.78 -5.48 -28.98
N GLU A 484 10.60 -4.93 -28.96
CA GLU A 484 10.32 -3.63 -28.36
C GLU A 484 9.94 -3.73 -26.89
N VAL A 485 9.17 -4.78 -26.52
CA VAL A 485 8.67 -4.97 -25.15
C VAL A 485 8.72 -6.44 -24.76
N LYS A 486 9.36 -6.73 -23.67
CA LYS A 486 9.37 -8.04 -23.00
C LYS A 486 8.58 -8.00 -21.70
N LEU A 487 8.04 -9.15 -21.33
CA LEU A 487 7.18 -9.32 -20.15
C LEU A 487 7.82 -10.29 -19.16
N LEU A 488 7.82 -9.93 -17.88
CA LEU A 488 8.11 -10.80 -16.75
C LEU A 488 6.85 -10.89 -15.90
N MET A 489 6.20 -12.04 -15.91
CA MET A 489 4.91 -12.23 -15.22
C MET A 489 5.06 -13.11 -14.00
N ILE A 490 4.43 -12.69 -12.89
CA ILE A 490 4.43 -13.37 -11.59
C ILE A 490 2.99 -13.60 -11.16
N ASP A 491 2.58 -14.86 -11.08
CA ASP A 491 1.24 -15.30 -10.66
C ASP A 491 1.34 -16.42 -9.62
N PRO A 492 1.43 -16.08 -8.33
CA PRO A 492 1.56 -17.09 -7.28
C PRO A 492 0.30 -17.94 -7.08
N LYS A 493 -0.82 -17.58 -7.68
CA LYS A 493 -2.10 -18.32 -7.61
C LYS A 493 -2.28 -19.31 -8.75
N VAL A 494 -1.53 -19.18 -9.84
CA VAL A 494 -1.62 -20.02 -11.05
C VAL A 494 -3.01 -19.99 -11.70
N VAL A 495 -3.68 -18.84 -11.69
CA VAL A 495 -5.09 -18.73 -12.15
C VAL A 495 -5.24 -17.73 -13.29
N GLU A 496 -4.58 -16.59 -13.20
CA GLU A 496 -4.88 -15.43 -14.04
C GLU A 496 -3.94 -15.30 -15.25
N LEU A 497 -2.63 -15.51 -15.05
CA LEU A 497 -1.62 -15.22 -16.07
C LEU A 497 -1.11 -16.47 -16.82
N GLY A 498 -1.45 -17.65 -16.36
CA GLY A 498 -0.99 -18.90 -16.96
C GLY A 498 -1.34 -19.08 -18.44
N VAL A 499 -2.43 -18.46 -18.92
CA VAL A 499 -2.87 -18.48 -20.32
C VAL A 499 -1.83 -17.87 -21.27
N TYR A 500 -1.04 -16.92 -20.80
CA TYR A 500 -0.01 -16.22 -21.59
C TYR A 500 1.29 -17.02 -21.77
N ASN A 501 1.47 -18.17 -21.10
CA ASN A 501 2.65 -18.99 -21.32
C ASN A 501 2.78 -19.35 -22.78
N GLY A 502 3.95 -19.14 -23.37
CA GLY A 502 4.26 -19.44 -24.77
C GLY A 502 4.16 -18.24 -25.72
N ILE A 503 3.74 -17.04 -25.28
CA ILE A 503 3.83 -15.84 -26.12
C ILE A 503 5.29 -15.37 -26.26
N PRO A 504 5.70 -14.84 -27.42
CA PRO A 504 7.09 -14.45 -27.68
C PRO A 504 7.57 -13.24 -26.86
N HIS A 505 6.65 -12.51 -26.24
CA HIS A 505 6.98 -11.39 -25.36
C HIS A 505 7.49 -11.84 -23.99
N LEU A 506 7.27 -13.09 -23.56
CA LEU A 506 7.73 -13.56 -22.25
C LEU A 506 9.25 -13.80 -22.25
N LEU A 507 9.92 -13.28 -21.20
CA LEU A 507 11.34 -13.57 -20.93
C LEU A 507 11.53 -14.99 -20.39
N VAL A 508 10.66 -15.40 -19.50
CA VAL A 508 10.62 -16.71 -18.84
C VAL A 508 9.16 -17.15 -18.71
N PRO A 509 8.88 -18.45 -18.51
CA PRO A 509 7.53 -18.88 -18.16
C PRO A 509 6.98 -18.10 -16.97
N VAL A 510 5.66 -17.94 -16.90
CA VAL A 510 5.00 -17.26 -15.76
C VAL A 510 5.48 -17.86 -14.44
N VAL A 511 6.04 -17.02 -13.60
CA VAL A 511 6.63 -17.46 -12.32
C VAL A 511 5.52 -17.67 -11.31
N THR A 512 5.37 -18.91 -10.85
CA THR A 512 4.25 -19.31 -9.97
C THR A 512 4.67 -19.58 -8.52
N ASP A 513 5.94 -19.94 -8.29
CA ASP A 513 6.46 -20.15 -6.94
C ASP A 513 6.85 -18.81 -6.31
N PRO A 514 6.32 -18.45 -5.11
CA PRO A 514 6.62 -17.17 -4.47
C PRO A 514 8.11 -16.95 -4.16
N ARG A 515 8.91 -18.01 -3.99
CA ARG A 515 10.35 -17.88 -3.77
C ARG A 515 11.08 -17.60 -5.07
N LYS A 516 10.69 -18.30 -6.15
CA LYS A 516 11.23 -17.98 -7.49
C LYS A 516 10.80 -16.57 -7.91
N ALA A 517 9.64 -16.10 -7.47
CA ALA A 517 9.17 -14.72 -7.69
C ALA A 517 10.09 -13.68 -7.03
N SER A 518 10.55 -13.93 -5.79
CA SER A 518 11.57 -13.08 -5.17
C SER A 518 12.88 -13.10 -5.97
N GLY A 519 13.33 -14.29 -6.40
CA GLY A 519 14.49 -14.43 -7.29
C GLY A 519 14.33 -13.70 -8.62
N ALA A 520 13.13 -13.71 -9.22
CA ALA A 520 12.83 -12.99 -10.46
C ALA A 520 12.90 -11.47 -10.28
N LEU A 521 12.42 -10.96 -9.16
CA LEU A 521 12.57 -9.54 -8.82
C LEU A 521 14.03 -9.18 -8.55
N GLY A 522 14.79 -10.04 -7.91
CA GLY A 522 16.24 -9.89 -7.70
C GLY A 522 17.00 -9.87 -9.04
N TRP A 523 16.65 -10.78 -9.97
CA TRP A 523 17.17 -10.73 -11.34
C TRP A 523 16.85 -9.39 -12.03
N ALA A 524 15.63 -8.92 -11.92
CA ALA A 524 15.23 -7.63 -12.51
C ALA A 524 16.05 -6.46 -11.96
N VAL A 525 16.41 -6.49 -10.67
CA VAL A 525 17.34 -5.50 -10.10
C VAL A 525 18.73 -5.61 -10.71
N THR A 526 19.25 -6.83 -10.90
CA THR A 526 20.57 -7.07 -11.51
C THR A 526 20.58 -6.60 -12.96
N GLU A 527 19.53 -6.92 -13.73
CA GLU A 527 19.37 -6.47 -15.11
C GLU A 527 19.33 -4.94 -15.21
N MET A 528 18.59 -4.29 -14.33
CA MET A 528 18.58 -2.83 -14.24
C MET A 528 19.99 -2.26 -14.02
N GLU A 529 20.79 -2.85 -13.14
CA GLU A 529 22.15 -2.41 -12.86
C GLU A 529 23.09 -2.65 -14.06
N ASN A 530 22.91 -3.76 -14.76
CA ASN A 530 23.65 -4.07 -15.98
C ASN A 530 23.33 -3.07 -17.08
N ARG A 531 22.07 -2.72 -17.30
CA ARG A 531 21.67 -1.67 -18.25
C ARG A 531 22.33 -0.32 -17.92
N TYR A 532 22.37 0.05 -16.65
CA TYR A 532 23.07 1.28 -16.25
C TYR A 532 24.57 1.25 -16.54
N LYS A 533 25.24 0.10 -16.37
CA LYS A 533 26.64 -0.06 -16.77
C LYS A 533 26.81 0.16 -18.27
N MET A 534 25.95 -0.50 -19.08
CA MET A 534 25.97 -0.34 -20.54
C MET A 534 25.69 1.11 -20.98
N PHE A 535 24.80 1.81 -20.29
CA PHE A 535 24.56 3.24 -20.54
C PHE A 535 25.79 4.10 -20.22
N ALA A 536 26.46 3.82 -19.11
CA ALA A 536 27.67 4.53 -18.72
C ALA A 536 28.80 4.31 -19.75
N ASP A 537 29.01 3.06 -20.20
CA ASP A 537 30.02 2.70 -21.18
C ASP A 537 29.79 3.38 -22.53
N ARG A 538 28.54 3.64 -22.91
CA ARG A 538 28.15 4.32 -24.15
C ARG A 538 27.90 5.82 -23.99
N GLY A 539 28.00 6.36 -22.79
CA GLY A 539 27.77 7.79 -22.49
C GLY A 539 26.33 8.25 -22.69
N VAL A 540 25.35 7.32 -22.62
CA VAL A 540 23.91 7.61 -22.73
C VAL A 540 23.24 7.61 -21.35
N ARG A 541 22.04 8.20 -21.24
CA ARG A 541 21.39 8.39 -19.93
C ARG A 541 20.19 7.46 -19.68
N ASN A 542 19.62 6.91 -20.73
CA ASN A 542 18.41 6.10 -20.68
C ASN A 542 18.32 5.15 -21.86
N ILE A 543 17.35 4.26 -21.85
CA ILE A 543 17.10 3.25 -22.88
C ILE A 543 16.85 3.87 -24.26
N ASP A 544 16.10 4.95 -24.36
CA ASP A 544 15.82 5.64 -25.62
C ASP A 544 17.12 6.16 -26.24
N GLY A 545 17.99 6.76 -25.43
CA GLY A 545 19.31 7.21 -25.83
C GLY A 545 20.21 6.05 -26.30
N TYR A 546 20.14 4.91 -25.59
CA TYR A 546 20.88 3.70 -25.96
C TYR A 546 20.37 3.14 -27.28
N ASN A 547 19.07 2.95 -27.45
CA ASN A 547 18.49 2.42 -28.68
C ASN A 547 18.75 3.33 -29.90
N THR A 548 18.66 4.66 -29.70
CA THR A 548 19.05 5.63 -30.75
C THR A 548 20.52 5.55 -31.08
N PHE A 549 21.39 5.32 -30.08
CA PHE A 549 22.81 5.12 -30.31
C PHE A 549 23.06 3.86 -31.16
N VAL A 550 22.40 2.74 -30.84
CA VAL A 550 22.49 1.47 -31.58
C VAL A 550 22.01 1.63 -33.04
N GLU A 551 20.85 2.30 -33.23
CA GLU A 551 20.33 2.60 -34.60
C GLU A 551 21.32 3.39 -35.47
N ASN A 552 22.02 4.35 -34.84
CA ASN A 552 23.02 5.17 -35.57
C ASN A 552 24.31 4.42 -35.83
N LEU A 553 24.68 3.45 -34.98
CA LEU A 553 25.90 2.68 -35.10
C LEU A 553 25.84 1.70 -36.29
N LYS A 554 24.64 1.14 -36.59
CA LYS A 554 24.39 0.12 -37.63
C LYS A 554 25.30 -1.09 -37.51
N ASP A 555 25.72 -1.44 -36.31
CA ASP A 555 26.53 -2.61 -36.02
C ASP A 555 25.58 -3.81 -35.78
N PRO A 556 25.66 -4.88 -36.62
CA PRO A 556 24.77 -6.03 -36.46
C PRO A 556 24.99 -6.83 -35.17
N ASP A 557 26.15 -6.65 -34.49
CA ASP A 557 26.50 -7.38 -33.29
C ASP A 557 25.91 -6.70 -32.01
N ILE A 558 25.29 -5.52 -32.14
CA ILE A 558 24.73 -4.78 -31.04
C ILE A 558 23.22 -4.59 -31.23
N GLU A 559 22.44 -5.28 -30.40
CA GLU A 559 21.00 -5.24 -30.48
C GLU A 559 20.40 -4.10 -29.64
N LYS A 560 19.21 -3.66 -30.02
CA LYS A 560 18.39 -2.73 -29.21
C LYS A 560 17.93 -3.43 -27.94
N MET A 561 17.81 -2.67 -26.88
CA MET A 561 17.24 -3.16 -25.62
C MET A 561 15.72 -3.05 -25.64
N PRO A 562 14.98 -4.12 -25.37
CA PRO A 562 13.53 -4.02 -25.15
C PRO A 562 13.20 -3.35 -23.82
N HIS A 563 12.05 -2.70 -23.78
CA HIS A 563 11.44 -2.37 -22.50
C HIS A 563 11.01 -3.65 -21.77
N ILE A 564 11.08 -3.67 -20.44
CA ILE A 564 10.64 -4.81 -19.65
C ILE A 564 9.46 -4.37 -18.76
N VAL A 565 8.32 -5.02 -18.93
CA VAL A 565 7.16 -4.79 -18.06
C VAL A 565 7.03 -5.99 -17.13
N ILE A 566 7.20 -5.72 -15.84
CA ILE A 566 7.10 -6.71 -14.75
C ILE A 566 5.70 -6.62 -14.18
N ILE A 567 4.94 -7.71 -14.22
CA ILE A 567 3.56 -7.78 -13.75
C ILE A 567 3.46 -8.76 -12.60
N ILE A 568 2.98 -8.28 -11.45
CA ILE A 568 2.71 -9.10 -10.26
C ILE A 568 1.20 -9.11 -10.04
N ASP A 569 0.55 -10.28 -10.19
CA ASP A 569 -0.91 -10.40 -10.00
C ASP A 569 -1.33 -10.28 -8.53
N GLU A 570 -0.59 -10.90 -7.61
CA GLU A 570 -0.93 -10.84 -6.19
C GLU A 570 0.30 -10.61 -5.31
N LEU A 571 0.54 -9.34 -4.97
CA LEU A 571 1.65 -8.97 -4.09
C LEU A 571 1.51 -9.57 -2.68
N ALA A 572 0.28 -9.72 -2.18
CA ALA A 572 0.06 -10.20 -0.81
C ALA A 572 0.68 -11.59 -0.58
N ASP A 573 0.62 -12.47 -1.57
CA ASP A 573 1.15 -13.83 -1.42
C ASP A 573 2.69 -13.85 -1.42
N LEU A 574 3.33 -12.91 -2.12
CA LEU A 574 4.79 -12.71 -2.06
C LEU A 574 5.21 -12.13 -0.71
N MET A 575 4.49 -11.12 -0.21
CA MET A 575 4.75 -10.48 1.08
C MET A 575 4.56 -11.42 2.28
N MET A 576 3.76 -12.48 2.11
CA MET A 576 3.63 -13.53 3.14
C MET A 576 4.83 -14.49 3.17
N THR A 577 5.57 -14.62 2.07
CA THR A 577 6.65 -15.60 1.92
C THR A 577 8.03 -14.97 2.11
N ALA A 578 8.28 -13.85 1.47
CA ALA A 578 9.57 -13.15 1.43
C ALA A 578 9.39 -11.62 1.52
N PRO A 579 8.82 -11.08 2.62
CA PRO A 579 8.43 -9.68 2.70
C PRO A 579 9.59 -8.70 2.51
N ASN A 580 10.72 -8.95 3.14
CA ASN A 580 11.85 -8.02 3.11
C ASN A 580 12.51 -7.97 1.73
N GLU A 581 12.74 -9.13 1.14
CA GLU A 581 13.41 -9.29 -0.15
C GLU A 581 12.55 -8.72 -1.29
N VAL A 582 11.24 -8.99 -1.24
CA VAL A 582 10.27 -8.48 -2.22
C VAL A 582 10.12 -6.97 -2.08
N GLU A 583 9.99 -6.44 -0.86
CA GLU A 583 9.89 -5.01 -0.61
C GLU A 583 11.15 -4.27 -1.06
N ASP A 584 12.37 -4.79 -0.76
CA ASP A 584 13.63 -4.18 -1.17
C ASP A 584 13.76 -4.15 -2.70
N SER A 585 13.47 -5.29 -3.38
CA SER A 585 13.55 -5.39 -4.83
C SER A 585 12.55 -4.43 -5.52
N ILE A 586 11.29 -4.40 -5.07
CA ILE A 586 10.28 -3.46 -5.57
C ILE A 586 10.74 -2.02 -5.36
N ASN A 587 11.27 -1.70 -4.18
CA ASN A 587 11.75 -0.36 -3.86
C ASN A 587 12.90 0.07 -4.78
N ARG A 588 13.89 -0.80 -5.01
CA ARG A 588 15.04 -0.53 -5.91
C ARG A 588 14.61 -0.33 -7.35
N ILE A 589 13.72 -1.20 -7.87
CA ILE A 589 13.15 -1.10 -9.20
C ILE A 589 12.35 0.22 -9.32
N ALA A 590 11.41 0.47 -8.41
CA ALA A 590 10.53 1.63 -8.47
C ALA A 590 11.30 2.96 -8.37
N ALA A 591 12.43 2.99 -7.64
CA ALA A 591 13.25 4.18 -7.49
C ALA A 591 14.10 4.50 -8.74
N LYS A 592 14.53 3.49 -9.52
CA LYS A 592 15.57 3.68 -10.54
C LYS A 592 15.24 3.13 -11.92
N ALA A 593 14.35 2.15 -12.06
CA ALA A 593 14.21 1.36 -13.29
C ALA A 593 13.62 2.13 -14.50
N ARG A 594 12.99 3.27 -14.29
CA ARG A 594 12.40 4.09 -15.36
C ARG A 594 13.38 4.39 -16.50
N ALA A 595 14.58 4.86 -16.17
CA ALA A 595 15.59 5.20 -17.19
C ALA A 595 16.16 3.95 -17.85
N ALA A 596 16.16 2.81 -17.18
CA ALA A 596 16.55 1.51 -17.73
C ALA A 596 15.46 0.87 -18.62
N GLY A 597 14.30 1.52 -18.81
CA GLY A 597 13.17 1.00 -19.58
C GLY A 597 12.47 -0.17 -18.92
N MET A 598 12.50 -0.25 -17.58
CA MET A 598 11.86 -1.31 -16.84
C MET A 598 10.70 -0.74 -16.02
N HIS A 599 9.54 -1.38 -16.07
CA HIS A 599 8.28 -0.89 -15.54
C HIS A 599 7.63 -1.95 -14.68
N LEU A 600 7.04 -1.53 -13.56
CA LEU A 600 6.46 -2.44 -12.57
C LEU A 600 4.96 -2.19 -12.42
N ILE A 601 4.16 -3.21 -12.67
CA ILE A 601 2.72 -3.24 -12.41
C ILE A 601 2.48 -4.21 -11.26
N VAL A 602 2.14 -3.68 -10.11
CA VAL A 602 1.92 -4.46 -8.88
C VAL A 602 0.44 -4.50 -8.58
N ALA A 603 -0.12 -5.69 -8.50
CA ALA A 603 -1.51 -5.85 -8.17
C ALA A 603 -1.73 -6.63 -6.86
N THR A 604 -2.86 -6.35 -6.19
CA THR A 604 -3.26 -7.09 -4.99
C THR A 604 -4.78 -7.05 -4.75
N GLN A 605 -5.32 -8.15 -4.25
CA GLN A 605 -6.70 -8.23 -3.76
C GLN A 605 -6.81 -7.93 -2.25
N ARG A 606 -5.67 -7.77 -1.56
CA ARG A 606 -5.60 -7.51 -0.11
C ARG A 606 -4.92 -6.17 0.15
N PRO A 607 -5.65 -5.05 0.04
CA PRO A 607 -5.09 -3.72 0.21
C PRO A 607 -4.89 -3.36 1.69
N SER A 608 -4.17 -4.22 2.44
CA SER A 608 -3.78 -3.96 3.83
C SER A 608 -2.45 -3.21 3.90
N VAL A 609 -2.18 -2.54 5.02
CA VAL A 609 -0.95 -1.78 5.24
C VAL A 609 0.29 -2.69 5.25
N ASP A 610 0.13 -3.95 5.63
CA ASP A 610 1.21 -4.95 5.63
C ASP A 610 1.60 -5.41 4.22
N VAL A 611 0.71 -5.25 3.24
CA VAL A 611 0.94 -5.57 1.83
C VAL A 611 1.35 -4.32 1.05
N VAL A 612 0.56 -3.25 1.17
CA VAL A 612 0.82 -1.97 0.53
C VAL A 612 1.51 -1.05 1.54
N THR A 613 2.79 -1.29 1.74
CA THR A 613 3.59 -0.57 2.74
C THR A 613 3.82 0.89 2.37
N GLY A 614 4.26 1.67 3.36
CA GLY A 614 4.61 3.08 3.12
C GLY A 614 5.74 3.25 2.11
N VAL A 615 6.69 2.29 2.05
CA VAL A 615 7.82 2.29 1.12
C VAL A 615 7.34 2.06 -0.32
N ILE A 616 6.48 1.07 -0.53
CA ILE A 616 5.88 0.79 -1.84
C ILE A 616 5.07 2.00 -2.34
N LYS A 617 4.25 2.59 -1.47
CA LYS A 617 3.44 3.77 -1.82
C LYS A 617 4.26 5.01 -2.19
N ALA A 618 5.40 5.21 -1.53
CA ALA A 618 6.27 6.35 -1.80
C ALA A 618 6.91 6.28 -3.19
N ASN A 619 7.17 5.08 -3.70
CA ASN A 619 7.89 4.86 -4.95
C ASN A 619 6.98 4.47 -6.13
N ILE A 620 5.72 4.07 -5.87
CA ILE A 620 4.72 3.80 -6.90
C ILE A 620 3.60 4.85 -6.81
N PRO A 621 3.75 5.99 -7.50
CA PRO A 621 2.82 7.09 -7.38
C PRO A 621 1.54 6.91 -8.20
N THR A 622 1.57 6.13 -9.29
CA THR A 622 0.37 5.84 -10.09
C THR A 622 -0.44 4.74 -9.42
N ARG A 623 -1.73 4.99 -9.23
CA ARG A 623 -2.59 4.06 -8.50
C ARG A 623 -3.92 3.87 -9.20
N ILE A 624 -4.37 2.64 -9.23
CA ILE A 624 -5.70 2.23 -9.69
C ILE A 624 -6.39 1.50 -8.54
N ALA A 625 -7.48 2.05 -8.06
CA ALA A 625 -8.30 1.41 -7.05
C ALA A 625 -9.63 0.98 -7.64
N PHE A 626 -9.88 -0.31 -7.64
CA PHE A 626 -11.20 -0.89 -7.87
C PHE A 626 -12.04 -0.86 -6.58
N ALA A 627 -13.27 -1.34 -6.66
CA ALA A 627 -14.15 -1.42 -5.50
C ALA A 627 -13.50 -2.19 -4.35
N VAL A 628 -13.57 -1.63 -3.16
CA VAL A 628 -13.08 -2.22 -1.90
C VAL A 628 -14.17 -2.22 -0.85
N SER A 629 -14.02 -3.05 0.18
CA SER A 629 -15.03 -3.23 1.23
C SER A 629 -15.05 -2.11 2.26
N SER A 630 -13.96 -1.37 2.43
CA SER A 630 -13.87 -0.36 3.48
C SER A 630 -13.17 0.92 3.01
N GLN A 631 -13.48 2.03 3.69
CA GLN A 631 -12.79 3.29 3.51
C GLN A 631 -11.31 3.22 3.92
N ILE A 632 -10.96 2.29 4.83
CA ILE A 632 -9.57 2.08 5.25
C ILE A 632 -8.77 1.52 4.08
N ASP A 633 -9.33 0.53 3.36
CA ASP A 633 -8.70 -0.06 2.18
C ASP A 633 -8.52 0.99 1.08
N SER A 634 -9.55 1.83 0.84
CA SER A 634 -9.45 2.95 -0.10
C SER A 634 -8.30 3.90 0.25
N ARG A 635 -8.16 4.26 1.53
CA ARG A 635 -7.04 5.10 2.00
C ARG A 635 -5.70 4.40 1.90
N THR A 636 -5.66 3.10 2.07
CA THR A 636 -4.41 2.33 1.90
C THR A 636 -3.92 2.40 0.46
N ILE A 637 -4.82 2.38 -0.53
CA ILE A 637 -4.47 2.44 -1.95
C ILE A 637 -4.23 3.89 -2.40
N LEU A 638 -5.22 4.77 -2.21
CA LEU A 638 -5.30 6.10 -2.83
C LEU A 638 -4.87 7.26 -1.91
N ASP A 639 -4.53 6.98 -0.64
CA ASP A 639 -4.39 7.98 0.43
C ASP A 639 -5.67 8.83 0.64
N GLY A 640 -6.79 8.40 0.06
CA GLY A 640 -8.09 9.05 0.09
C GLY A 640 -9.26 8.08 0.12
N ALA A 641 -10.43 8.57 0.48
CA ALA A 641 -11.69 7.82 0.43
C ALA A 641 -12.26 7.83 -1.00
N GLY A 642 -13.11 6.86 -1.32
CA GLY A 642 -13.91 6.86 -2.55
C GLY A 642 -13.99 5.51 -3.26
N ALA A 643 -12.98 4.65 -3.12
CA ALA A 643 -13.00 3.33 -3.73
C ALA A 643 -14.04 2.38 -3.09
N GLU A 644 -14.43 2.65 -1.84
CA GLU A 644 -15.54 1.95 -1.15
C GLU A 644 -16.93 2.30 -1.70
N LYS A 645 -17.04 3.35 -2.53
CA LYS A 645 -18.28 3.78 -3.19
C LYS A 645 -18.35 3.36 -4.66
N LEU A 646 -17.42 2.57 -5.13
CA LEU A 646 -17.38 2.03 -6.49
C LEU A 646 -18.33 0.84 -6.63
N LEU A 647 -18.82 0.65 -7.85
CA LEU A 647 -19.86 -0.36 -8.14
C LEU A 647 -19.30 -1.78 -8.38
N GLY A 648 -17.95 -1.91 -8.52
CA GLY A 648 -17.31 -3.16 -8.96
C GLY A 648 -17.40 -3.36 -10.47
N ARG A 649 -17.06 -4.55 -10.95
CA ARG A 649 -17.12 -4.93 -12.38
C ARG A 649 -16.37 -3.96 -13.31
N GLY A 650 -15.18 -3.55 -12.91
CA GLY A 650 -14.35 -2.64 -13.70
C GLY A 650 -14.51 -1.16 -13.37
N ASP A 651 -15.43 -0.77 -12.48
CA ASP A 651 -15.51 0.61 -11.99
C ASP A 651 -14.31 0.90 -11.10
N MET A 652 -13.50 1.88 -11.47
CA MET A 652 -12.23 2.17 -10.82
C MET A 652 -11.98 3.66 -10.63
N LEU A 653 -11.10 3.98 -9.69
CA LEU A 653 -10.50 5.29 -9.49
C LEU A 653 -9.04 5.24 -9.94
N PHE A 654 -8.72 6.00 -10.96
CA PHE A 654 -7.37 6.15 -11.51
C PHE A 654 -6.73 7.44 -11.02
N SER A 655 -5.60 7.31 -10.35
CA SER A 655 -4.78 8.43 -9.84
C SER A 655 -3.42 8.42 -10.56
N PRO A 656 -3.28 9.14 -11.68
CA PRO A 656 -2.00 9.28 -12.36
C PRO A 656 -1.06 10.20 -11.59
N VAL A 657 0.22 10.13 -11.93
CA VAL A 657 1.27 10.98 -11.35
C VAL A 657 0.91 12.46 -11.55
N GLY A 658 0.99 13.24 -10.47
CA GLY A 658 0.73 14.69 -10.48
C GLY A 658 -0.75 15.10 -10.45
N SER A 659 -1.68 14.14 -10.38
CA SER A 659 -3.09 14.46 -10.19
C SER A 659 -3.43 14.62 -8.70
N ASN A 660 -4.14 15.70 -8.36
CA ASN A 660 -4.58 15.92 -6.98
C ASN A 660 -5.86 15.14 -6.63
N LYS A 661 -6.57 14.62 -7.60
CA LYS A 661 -7.79 13.84 -7.42
C LYS A 661 -7.82 12.66 -8.39
N PRO A 662 -8.30 11.50 -7.96
CA PRO A 662 -8.46 10.37 -8.85
C PRO A 662 -9.61 10.59 -9.83
N ASN A 663 -9.43 10.15 -11.07
CA ASN A 663 -10.46 10.12 -12.10
C ASN A 663 -11.23 8.80 -12.01
N ARG A 664 -12.56 8.87 -12.09
CA ARG A 664 -13.39 7.67 -12.18
C ARG A 664 -13.47 7.20 -13.62
N ILE A 665 -13.16 5.93 -13.83
CA ILE A 665 -13.12 5.29 -15.14
C ILE A 665 -13.89 3.97 -15.05
N GLN A 666 -14.73 3.69 -16.04
CA GLN A 666 -15.21 2.32 -16.27
C GLN A 666 -14.15 1.58 -17.09
N GLY A 667 -13.52 0.60 -16.49
CA GLY A 667 -12.51 -0.23 -17.14
C GLY A 667 -13.05 -0.98 -18.36
N CYS A 668 -12.20 -1.12 -19.37
CA CYS A 668 -12.56 -1.93 -20.53
C CYS A 668 -12.59 -3.41 -20.15
N PHE A 669 -13.46 -4.12 -20.83
CA PHE A 669 -13.70 -5.55 -20.65
C PHE A 669 -13.15 -6.32 -21.85
N VAL A 670 -12.49 -7.41 -21.55
CA VAL A 670 -12.07 -8.46 -22.48
C VAL A 670 -12.45 -9.81 -21.89
N SER A 671 -13.03 -10.67 -22.67
CA SER A 671 -13.46 -12.00 -22.22
C SER A 671 -12.31 -13.01 -22.33
N ASP A 672 -12.39 -14.11 -21.56
CA ASP A 672 -11.39 -15.17 -21.60
C ASP A 672 -11.26 -15.79 -23.00
N GLN A 673 -12.37 -15.90 -23.74
CA GLN A 673 -12.37 -16.39 -25.13
C GLN A 673 -11.59 -15.46 -26.08
N GLU A 674 -11.70 -14.15 -25.92
CA GLU A 674 -10.95 -13.17 -26.71
C GLU A 674 -9.47 -13.24 -26.36
N ILE A 675 -9.14 -13.39 -25.07
CA ILE A 675 -7.75 -13.55 -24.61
C ILE A 675 -7.14 -14.81 -25.23
N GLU A 676 -7.82 -15.95 -25.14
CA GLU A 676 -7.36 -17.21 -25.72
C GLU A 676 -7.19 -17.11 -27.24
N ALA A 677 -8.11 -16.47 -27.95
CA ALA A 677 -8.02 -16.28 -29.40
C ALA A 677 -6.79 -15.46 -29.80
N VAL A 678 -6.54 -14.34 -29.10
CA VAL A 678 -5.38 -13.49 -29.35
C VAL A 678 -4.09 -14.19 -28.96
N VAL A 679 -4.04 -14.84 -27.80
CA VAL A 679 -2.86 -15.58 -27.35
C VAL A 679 -2.51 -16.72 -28.31
N ASN A 680 -3.50 -17.46 -28.80
CA ASN A 680 -3.26 -18.51 -29.78
C ASN A 680 -2.76 -17.96 -31.12
N PHE A 681 -3.27 -16.82 -31.54
CA PHE A 681 -2.78 -16.15 -32.74
C PHE A 681 -1.31 -15.72 -32.61
N VAL A 682 -0.99 -15.05 -31.47
CA VAL A 682 0.37 -14.53 -31.21
C VAL A 682 1.39 -15.66 -30.98
N LYS A 683 0.97 -16.80 -30.44
CA LYS A 683 1.84 -17.98 -30.32
C LYS A 683 2.17 -18.58 -31.67
N GLY A 684 1.26 -18.55 -32.66
CA GLY A 684 1.42 -19.17 -33.94
C GLY A 684 1.94 -20.60 -33.85
N ASP A 685 2.76 -20.98 -34.80
CA ASP A 685 3.52 -22.25 -34.82
C ASP A 685 4.89 -22.16 -34.13
N HIS A 686 5.19 -20.99 -33.48
CA HIS A 686 6.48 -20.76 -32.85
C HIS A 686 6.47 -21.23 -31.40
N THR A 687 7.45 -22.05 -31.03
CA THR A 687 7.78 -22.32 -29.64
C THR A 687 8.45 -21.09 -29.06
N ALA A 688 7.91 -20.54 -27.94
CA ALA A 688 8.54 -19.42 -27.26
C ALA A 688 9.98 -19.79 -26.85
N GLU A 689 10.93 -19.00 -27.30
CA GLU A 689 12.33 -19.10 -26.88
C GLU A 689 12.47 -18.38 -25.55
N TYR A 690 12.50 -19.15 -24.48
CA TYR A 690 12.79 -18.62 -23.13
C TYR A 690 14.30 -18.51 -22.91
N ASP A 691 14.72 -17.51 -22.15
CA ASP A 691 16.12 -17.36 -21.79
C ASP A 691 16.48 -18.26 -20.59
N ASP A 692 17.15 -19.38 -20.89
CA ASP A 692 17.58 -20.35 -19.89
C ASP A 692 18.55 -19.73 -18.86
N ASN A 693 19.34 -18.73 -19.24
CA ASN A 693 20.26 -18.05 -18.31
C ASN A 693 19.49 -17.27 -17.26
N ILE A 694 18.39 -16.63 -17.67
CA ILE A 694 17.51 -15.90 -16.73
C ILE A 694 16.89 -16.90 -15.74
N MET A 695 16.43 -18.06 -16.21
CA MET A 695 15.85 -19.09 -15.35
C MET A 695 16.84 -19.62 -14.33
N VAL A 696 18.07 -19.92 -14.74
CA VAL A 696 19.15 -20.37 -13.85
C VAL A 696 19.49 -19.31 -12.81
N GLU A 697 19.55 -18.04 -13.20
CA GLU A 697 19.84 -16.93 -12.30
C GLU A 697 18.72 -16.72 -11.28
N ILE A 698 17.45 -16.83 -11.70
CA ILE A 698 16.27 -16.77 -10.80
C ILE A 698 16.35 -17.89 -9.77
N GLU A 699 16.69 -19.11 -10.18
CA GLU A 699 16.84 -20.25 -9.26
C GLU A 699 18.02 -20.07 -8.31
N ARG A 700 19.14 -19.54 -8.79
CA ARG A 700 20.31 -19.22 -7.98
C ARG A 700 19.97 -18.21 -6.90
N GLN A 701 19.28 -17.12 -7.24
CA GLN A 701 18.90 -16.07 -6.28
C GLN A 701 17.89 -16.60 -5.26
N ALA A 702 16.91 -17.40 -5.67
CA ALA A 702 15.96 -18.05 -4.78
C ALA A 702 16.65 -19.03 -3.82
N ALA A 703 17.73 -19.71 -4.25
CA ALA A 703 18.53 -20.61 -3.40
C ALA A 703 19.38 -19.84 -2.38
N VAL A 704 19.96 -18.70 -2.75
CA VAL A 704 20.74 -17.83 -1.84
C VAL A 704 19.86 -17.31 -0.70
N GLU A 705 18.64 -16.88 -0.99
CA GLU A 705 17.67 -16.45 0.02
C GLU A 705 17.31 -17.57 1.01
N LYS A 706 17.17 -18.80 0.52
CA LYS A 706 16.92 -19.96 1.37
C LYS A 706 18.07 -20.20 2.34
N LYS A 707 19.31 -20.03 1.90
CA LYS A 707 20.51 -20.17 2.69
C LYS A 707 20.63 -19.10 3.78
N GLN A 708 20.30 -17.86 3.46
CA GLN A 708 20.30 -16.75 4.45
C GLN A 708 19.26 -16.95 5.56
N LYS A 709 18.06 -17.47 5.25
CA LYS A 709 16.99 -17.71 6.25
C LYS A 709 17.24 -18.91 7.14
N THR A 710 17.93 -19.93 6.65
CA THR A 710 18.23 -21.15 7.43
C THR A 710 19.48 -21.00 8.29
N GLY A 711 20.20 -19.90 8.22
CA GLY A 711 21.46 -19.71 8.93
C GLY A 711 22.58 -20.67 8.45
N LEU A 712 22.31 -21.40 7.38
CA LEU A 712 23.24 -22.23 6.65
C LEU A 712 23.77 -21.41 5.46
N ALA A 713 24.66 -20.49 5.75
CA ALA A 713 25.57 -20.03 4.73
C ALA A 713 26.49 -21.25 4.43
N GLU A 714 26.14 -22.02 3.43
CA GLU A 714 27.12 -22.80 2.71
C GLU A 714 27.77 -21.84 1.74
N ASP A 715 28.92 -21.31 2.11
CA ASP A 715 29.91 -20.96 1.11
C ASP A 715 30.17 -22.25 0.32
N GLY A 716 30.19 -22.18 -1.00
CA GLY A 716 30.66 -23.23 -1.85
C GLY A 716 32.10 -23.63 -1.46
N PRO A 717 32.70 -24.58 -2.13
CA PRO A 717 34.05 -25.05 -1.80
C PRO A 717 35.09 -23.98 -2.18
N GLU A 718 35.03 -22.83 -1.53
CA GLU A 718 36.15 -21.95 -1.32
C GLU A 718 36.60 -22.27 0.12
N ASP A 719 37.79 -22.80 0.24
CA ASP A 719 38.50 -23.01 1.51
C ASP A 719 38.34 -21.76 2.35
N ASP A 720 37.76 -21.89 3.57
CA ASP A 720 37.63 -20.73 4.44
C ASP A 720 39.04 -20.15 4.64
N ALA A 721 39.25 -18.92 4.13
CA ALA A 721 40.55 -18.23 4.21
C ALA A 721 41.14 -18.20 5.63
N MET A 722 40.37 -18.53 6.66
CA MET A 722 40.76 -18.64 8.05
C MET A 722 41.08 -20.08 8.47
N LEU A 723 40.90 -21.09 7.59
CA LEU A 723 41.12 -22.49 7.95
C LEU A 723 42.60 -22.79 8.23
N SER A 724 43.49 -22.30 7.37
CA SER A 724 44.94 -22.46 7.56
C SER A 724 45.42 -21.78 8.85
N GLU A 725 44.87 -20.61 9.17
CA GLU A 725 45.17 -19.94 10.42
C GLU A 725 44.59 -20.66 11.65
N ALA A 726 43.41 -21.25 11.49
CA ALA A 726 42.77 -22.05 12.54
C ALA A 726 43.56 -23.36 12.82
N ILE A 727 44.06 -24.02 11.79
CA ILE A 727 44.92 -25.19 11.91
C ILE A 727 46.21 -24.86 12.69
N LYS A 728 46.86 -23.73 12.35
CA LYS A 728 48.06 -23.28 13.09
C LYS A 728 47.76 -23.06 14.59
N VAL A 729 46.69 -22.35 14.89
CA VAL A 729 46.27 -22.07 16.26
C VAL A 729 45.98 -23.36 17.04
N VAL A 730 45.34 -24.34 16.42
CA VAL A 730 45.00 -25.62 17.07
C VAL A 730 46.23 -26.48 17.30
N VAL A 731 47.12 -26.56 16.30
CA VAL A 731 48.38 -27.34 16.41
C VAL A 731 49.35 -26.70 17.43
N GLU A 732 49.44 -25.37 17.47
CA GLU A 732 50.26 -24.68 18.47
C GLU A 732 49.79 -24.89 19.91
N ASN A 733 48.46 -24.92 20.11
CA ASN A 733 47.90 -25.10 21.46
C ASN A 733 47.71 -26.56 21.86
N GLY A 734 47.93 -27.53 20.95
CA GLY A 734 47.82 -28.98 21.23
C GLY A 734 46.38 -29.44 21.56
N MET A 735 45.40 -28.61 21.37
CA MET A 735 43.99 -28.93 21.62
C MET A 735 43.07 -28.14 20.66
N ALA A 736 41.97 -28.75 20.26
CA ALA A 736 40.99 -28.12 19.41
C ALA A 736 39.63 -27.90 20.12
N SER A 737 39.14 -26.67 20.18
CA SER A 737 37.80 -26.37 20.68
C SER A 737 37.23 -25.15 20.01
N THR A 738 35.91 -25.13 19.80
CA THR A 738 35.20 -23.95 19.24
C THR A 738 35.47 -22.69 20.06
N SER A 739 35.53 -22.80 21.37
CA SER A 739 35.86 -21.69 22.29
C SER A 739 37.27 -21.13 22.10
N LEU A 740 38.24 -21.99 21.75
CA LEU A 740 39.60 -21.55 21.45
C LEU A 740 39.65 -20.75 20.18
N LEU A 741 39.01 -21.21 19.11
CA LEU A 741 38.92 -20.52 17.82
C LEU A 741 38.17 -19.20 17.92
N GLN A 742 37.05 -19.18 18.62
CA GLN A 742 36.29 -17.95 18.86
C GLN A 742 37.16 -16.88 19.55
N ARG A 743 37.90 -17.27 20.57
CA ARG A 743 38.73 -16.34 21.37
C ARG A 743 39.98 -15.88 20.64
N LYS A 744 40.63 -16.76 19.90
CA LYS A 744 41.91 -16.46 19.21
C LYS A 744 41.71 -15.75 17.88
N LEU A 745 40.73 -16.22 17.09
CA LEU A 745 40.48 -15.70 15.73
C LEU A 745 39.28 -14.77 15.66
N LYS A 746 38.62 -14.48 16.80
CA LYS A 746 37.43 -13.61 16.89
C LYS A 746 36.26 -14.08 15.97
N LEU A 747 36.12 -15.37 15.77
CA LEU A 747 35.10 -15.99 14.93
C LEU A 747 33.78 -16.13 15.69
N GLY A 748 32.66 -16.03 14.95
CA GLY A 748 31.36 -16.43 15.50
C GLY A 748 31.25 -17.94 15.73
N TYR A 749 30.36 -18.35 16.65
CA TYR A 749 30.23 -19.79 17.04
C TYR A 749 30.00 -20.72 15.84
N ALA A 750 29.09 -20.36 14.93
CA ALA A 750 28.75 -21.16 13.75
C ALA A 750 29.93 -21.32 12.77
N ARG A 751 30.75 -20.30 12.58
CA ARG A 751 31.95 -20.36 11.72
C ARG A 751 33.06 -21.19 12.40
N ALA A 752 33.26 -20.98 13.68
CA ALA A 752 34.23 -21.78 14.43
C ALA A 752 33.86 -23.26 14.48
N ALA A 753 32.57 -23.62 14.56
CA ALA A 753 32.09 -24.98 14.50
C ALA A 753 32.37 -25.64 13.13
N ARG A 754 32.09 -24.92 12.03
CA ARG A 754 32.37 -25.40 10.67
C ARG A 754 33.87 -25.67 10.45
N ILE A 755 34.72 -24.75 10.86
CA ILE A 755 36.16 -24.89 10.75
C ILE A 755 36.63 -26.13 11.57
N MET A 756 36.02 -26.38 12.72
CA MET A 756 36.31 -27.61 13.51
C MET A 756 35.89 -28.87 12.75
N ASP A 757 34.74 -28.88 12.08
CA ASP A 757 34.27 -30.04 11.33
C ASP A 757 35.10 -30.27 10.07
N GLU A 758 35.57 -29.24 9.43
CA GLU A 758 36.47 -29.30 8.27
C GLU A 758 37.87 -29.77 8.66
N MET A 759 38.39 -29.31 9.79
CA MET A 759 39.66 -29.85 10.32
C MET A 759 39.56 -31.34 10.70
N GLU A 760 38.38 -31.82 11.13
CA GLU A 760 38.14 -33.26 11.37
C GLU A 760 38.12 -34.02 10.04
N GLN A 761 37.46 -33.53 9.01
CA GLN A 761 37.43 -34.15 7.68
C GLN A 761 38.82 -34.24 7.03
N ARG A 762 39.65 -33.22 7.22
CA ARG A 762 41.05 -33.19 6.74
C ARG A 762 42.00 -33.99 7.64
N GLY A 763 41.49 -34.63 8.71
CA GLY A 763 42.28 -35.46 9.64
C GLY A 763 43.25 -34.67 10.51
N VAL A 764 43.07 -33.39 10.70
CA VAL A 764 43.88 -32.52 11.55
C VAL A 764 43.56 -32.72 13.02
N ILE A 765 42.29 -33.00 13.32
CA ILE A 765 41.80 -33.24 14.68
C ILE A 765 40.96 -34.50 14.77
N GLY A 766 40.81 -35.03 15.95
CA GLY A 766 40.03 -36.24 16.24
C GLY A 766 38.52 -35.95 16.30
N PRO A 767 37.68 -37.02 16.32
CA PRO A 767 36.23 -36.91 16.33
C PRO A 767 35.71 -36.24 17.60
N TYR A 768 34.43 -35.82 17.53
CA TYR A 768 33.77 -35.12 18.62
C TYR A 768 33.60 -35.99 19.87
N GLU A 769 34.21 -35.60 20.99
CA GLU A 769 34.19 -36.29 22.29
C GLU A 769 33.32 -35.55 23.34
N GLY A 770 32.22 -34.94 22.94
CA GLY A 770 31.33 -34.21 23.85
C GLY A 770 31.90 -32.85 24.27
N SER A 771 31.85 -32.51 25.56
CA SER A 771 32.29 -31.21 26.08
C SER A 771 33.80 -31.04 26.22
N LYS A 772 34.58 -32.07 25.92
CA LYS A 772 36.06 -32.05 26.01
C LYS A 772 36.67 -31.48 24.72
N PRO A 773 37.82 -30.76 24.83
CA PRO A 773 38.57 -30.37 23.65
C PRO A 773 38.98 -31.59 22.82
N ARG A 774 38.84 -31.50 21.50
CA ARG A 774 39.24 -32.58 20.56
C ARG A 774 40.78 -32.70 20.52
N LYS A 775 41.27 -33.89 20.31
CA LYS A 775 42.72 -34.16 20.21
C LYS A 775 43.25 -33.70 18.86
N VAL A 776 44.43 -33.12 18.84
CA VAL A 776 45.13 -32.77 17.59
C VAL A 776 45.89 -34.02 17.13
N LEU A 777 45.73 -34.40 15.88
CA LEU A 777 46.28 -35.63 15.29
C LEU A 777 47.58 -35.40 14.53
N ILE A 778 47.85 -34.16 14.13
CA ILE A 778 49.09 -33.80 13.39
C ILE A 778 50.08 -33.07 14.30
N SER A 779 51.37 -33.35 14.08
CA SER A 779 52.46 -32.64 14.79
C SER A 779 52.81 -31.30 14.09
N LYS A 780 53.54 -30.44 14.80
CA LYS A 780 54.05 -29.18 14.21
C LYS A 780 54.95 -29.40 13.00
N GLU A 781 55.74 -30.50 13.05
CA GLU A 781 56.67 -30.89 11.98
C GLU A 781 55.86 -31.31 10.71
N GLN A 782 54.81 -32.08 10.88
CA GLN A 782 53.93 -32.52 9.81
C GLN A 782 53.14 -31.36 9.20
N LEU A 783 52.77 -30.33 9.99
CA LEU A 783 52.15 -29.11 9.46
C LEU A 783 53.11 -28.34 8.58
N MET A 784 54.38 -28.18 9.00
CA MET A 784 55.41 -27.51 8.22
C MET A 784 55.74 -28.26 6.91
N GLU A 785 55.73 -29.61 6.94
CA GLU A 785 55.92 -30.45 5.76
C GLU A 785 54.77 -30.28 4.76
N ARG A 786 53.51 -30.23 5.19
CA ARG A 786 52.36 -29.96 4.34
C ARG A 786 52.36 -28.55 3.74
N GLU A 787 52.68 -27.53 4.52
CA GLU A 787 52.87 -26.19 4.02
C GLU A 787 54.00 -26.07 2.98
N ALA A 788 55.09 -26.81 3.15
CA ALA A 788 56.20 -26.87 2.20
C ALA A 788 55.85 -27.64 0.89
N ALA A 789 54.89 -28.60 0.98
CA ALA A 789 54.41 -29.37 -0.18
C ALA A 789 53.28 -28.67 -0.94
N GLY A 790 52.73 -27.58 -0.42
CA GLY A 790 51.63 -26.86 -1.06
C GLY A 790 50.28 -27.59 -1.01
N GLU A 791 50.12 -28.54 -0.09
CA GLU A 791 48.90 -29.25 0.26
C GLU A 791 48.21 -28.50 1.43
N ASP A 792 47.45 -27.47 1.11
CA ASP A 792 46.60 -26.79 2.11
C ASP A 792 45.32 -27.56 2.43
#